data_f3ee599ef16c50d139dfc62d3699c369
#
_entry.id   f3ee599ef16c50d139dfc62d3699c369
#
_cell.length_a   1.000
_cell.length_b   1.000
_cell.length_c   1.000
_cell.angle_alpha   90.00
_cell.angle_beta   90.00
_cell.angle_gamma   90.00
#
_symmetry.space_group_name_H-M   'P 1'
#
loop_
_entity.id
_entity.type
_entity.pdbx_description
1 polymer ?
#
loop_
_entity_poly.entity_id
_entity_poly.type
_entity_poly.pdbx_seq_one_letter_code
_entity_poly.pdbx_strand_id
1 'polypeptide(L)'
;NLTIESSKDSLGTIILKENSNQLAAVVVKADRSILKVEDGKLAYNIKQLAADKVADNAFDILKELPGVIEQNDVIRLTGAAGSTAIVINGKATTMTISQLTDYLKSMPLDRVEKAEIVYNAPPQWHVKGAAINIVLKKRDTYTLQGQVQGKWENQHASTYSSGGSLYLSTPKISFDLTYNYSDKESKLRTDLFSHHTVKGEIYDISSSVDEKNTSSFHNVYTGLEYNISEKSSISMNYVGQFTPRKENESESKSSYFSNAKSLNNGDNYMHNLQLAYKSPFGLDLGVHYTSYNSDMLQSMQYYKNDVYSDAFFYNQYQSINKLNIYADMAHSLSKGWKLTYGAKYSYIDNANRQIYKETAKNSDKDYDITSGTYETTADAYVGISKTFLENKLSVDLSLTGEYYKINDYSRSNFLPSATITYVPVEKHVLQFSYLSYKTYPSYWTLQDYVSYNDEYSVSYGNPALRPSLTNSANLIYVYKSKYMFQVSYYMANDFFFIQSYQSPDELKLISKTTNSNYCASLDFTAVIPFSIGKVLSTNLTLSAYSERYKNDDWFGIAYNRNKWSVLLMANNTVRISEKPKISLNIVASYCTPRMQGIMDLGQMWCIDAGAKWTFNKNKCVLSFQCNDMFESQYSSIKVRYANQYQDMDQNFYFRKFAVGFTYKFKGYKERNKGNVDVSRFGAGK
;
A
#
# COMPACT_ATOMS: atom_id res chain seq x y z
N ASN A 1 9.31 47.76 51.49
CA ASN A 1 8.75 48.54 52.61
C ASN A 1 9.64 49.74 52.89
N LEU A 2 9.11 50.93 52.66
CA LEU A 2 9.83 52.18 53.03
C LEU A 2 9.19 52.70 54.33
N THR A 3 9.97 52.89 55.36
CA THR A 3 9.50 53.49 56.59
C THR A 3 9.79 55.00 56.50
N ILE A 4 8.74 55.83 56.61
CA ILE A 4 8.85 57.28 56.50
C ILE A 4 8.68 57.88 57.90
N GLU A 5 9.70 58.63 58.40
CA GLU A 5 9.62 59.40 59.64
C GLU A 5 8.88 60.72 59.38
N SER A 6 7.94 61.05 60.24
CA SER A 6 6.96 62.15 60.09
C SER A 6 7.49 63.60 60.29
N SER A 7 8.78 63.81 60.23
CA SER A 7 9.40 65.11 60.53
C SER A 7 10.07 65.84 59.37
N LYS A 8 9.82 65.44 58.14
CA LYS A 8 10.34 66.10 56.93
C LYS A 8 9.23 66.65 56.02
N ASP A 9 9.29 67.91 55.73
CA ASP A 9 8.34 68.65 54.87
C ASP A 9 8.48 68.29 53.39
N SER A 10 9.45 67.52 52.98
CA SER A 10 9.61 67.01 51.56
C SER A 10 10.32 65.69 51.60
N LEU A 11 9.69 64.71 50.88
CA LEU A 11 10.22 63.36 50.80
C LEU A 11 11.13 63.13 49.58
N GLY A 12 11.36 64.17 48.76
CA GLY A 12 12.16 64.05 47.57
C GLY A 12 11.44 63.14 46.47
N THR A 13 12.13 62.87 45.41
CA THR A 13 11.61 62.03 44.33
C THR A 13 11.78 60.54 44.68
N ILE A 14 10.68 59.86 44.89
CA ILE A 14 10.68 58.40 45.10
C ILE A 14 10.62 57.72 43.73
N ILE A 15 11.71 57.10 43.30
CA ILE A 15 11.75 56.29 42.07
C ILE A 15 11.31 54.86 42.43
N LEU A 16 10.10 54.50 42.02
CA LEU A 16 9.64 53.11 42.06
C LEU A 16 10.29 52.32 40.93
N LYS A 17 11.12 51.33 41.25
CA LYS A 17 11.55 50.30 40.30
C LYS A 17 10.45 49.25 40.21
N GLU A 18 9.93 49.08 39.02
CA GLU A 18 9.04 47.97 38.70
C GLU A 18 9.74 46.63 38.98
N ASN A 19 9.35 45.96 40.03
CA ASN A 19 9.84 44.63 40.35
C ASN A 19 8.90 43.63 39.63
N SER A 20 9.13 43.36 38.33
CA SER A 20 8.45 42.32 37.61
C SER A 20 8.94 40.97 38.17
N ASN A 21 8.31 40.49 39.24
CA ASN A 21 8.34 39.06 39.52
C ASN A 21 7.65 38.33 38.35
N GLN A 22 8.43 37.96 37.34
CA GLN A 22 7.97 36.96 36.38
C GLN A 22 7.74 35.68 37.18
N LEU A 23 6.49 35.41 37.54
CA LEU A 23 6.06 34.09 37.95
C LEU A 23 6.56 33.14 36.85
N ALA A 24 7.41 32.19 37.23
CA ALA A 24 7.86 31.13 36.33
C ALA A 24 6.58 30.56 35.68
N ALA A 25 6.47 30.72 34.39
CA ALA A 25 5.35 30.18 33.66
C ALA A 25 5.28 28.69 33.99
N VAL A 26 4.24 28.29 34.69
CA VAL A 26 3.95 26.87 34.89
C VAL A 26 3.56 26.37 33.48
N VAL A 27 4.54 25.88 32.75
CA VAL A 27 4.31 25.15 31.53
C VAL A 27 3.64 23.85 31.92
N VAL A 28 2.33 23.86 32.01
CA VAL A 28 1.53 22.63 32.03
C VAL A 28 1.78 21.95 30.69
N LYS A 29 2.78 21.09 30.64
CA LYS A 29 2.90 20.08 29.58
C LYS A 29 1.75 19.12 29.81
N ALA A 30 0.56 19.47 29.29
CA ALA A 30 -0.46 18.48 29.07
C ALA A 30 0.16 17.46 28.08
N ASP A 31 0.40 16.26 28.55
CA ASP A 31 0.81 15.13 27.72
C ASP A 31 -0.39 14.81 26.80
N ARG A 32 -0.44 15.49 25.65
CA ARG A 32 -1.49 15.23 24.66
C ARG A 32 -1.29 13.80 24.19
N SER A 33 -2.32 12.98 24.34
CA SER A 33 -2.29 11.58 23.92
C SER A 33 -1.87 11.47 22.44
N ILE A 34 -0.89 10.62 22.13
CA ILE A 34 -0.45 10.33 20.75
C ILE A 34 -1.60 9.77 19.93
N LEU A 35 -2.42 8.90 20.55
CA LEU A 35 -3.61 8.30 19.97
C LEU A 35 -4.87 8.98 20.51
N LYS A 36 -5.76 9.37 19.62
CA LYS A 36 -7.13 9.76 19.93
C LYS A 36 -8.10 8.88 19.14
N VAL A 37 -9.27 8.66 19.70
CA VAL A 37 -10.40 8.10 18.95
C VAL A 37 -11.22 9.24 18.39
N GLU A 38 -11.30 9.35 17.08
CA GLU A 38 -12.05 10.38 16.37
C GLU A 38 -13.02 9.71 15.38
N ASP A 39 -14.32 9.90 15.56
CA ASP A 39 -15.36 9.23 14.76
C ASP A 39 -15.13 7.69 14.66
N GLY A 40 -14.78 7.05 15.79
CA GLY A 40 -14.50 5.61 15.84
C GLY A 40 -13.15 5.15 15.27
N LYS A 41 -12.36 6.06 14.69
CA LYS A 41 -11.06 5.77 14.08
C LYS A 41 -9.91 5.96 15.05
N LEU A 42 -8.85 5.16 14.89
CA LEU A 42 -7.62 5.31 15.66
C LEU A 42 -6.75 6.38 15.02
N ALA A 43 -6.85 7.61 15.52
CA ALA A 43 -6.15 8.79 14.98
C ALA A 43 -4.85 9.07 15.75
N TYR A 44 -3.71 8.89 15.10
CA TYR A 44 -2.37 9.14 15.64
C TYR A 44 -1.87 10.53 15.24
N ASN A 45 -1.53 11.35 16.23
CA ASN A 45 -0.93 12.67 15.99
C ASN A 45 0.53 12.51 15.55
N ILE A 46 0.82 12.87 14.30
CA ILE A 46 2.12 12.65 13.68
C ILE A 46 3.22 13.50 14.32
N LYS A 47 2.93 14.75 14.71
CA LYS A 47 3.92 15.61 15.36
C LYS A 47 4.39 15.02 16.69
N GLN A 48 3.48 14.43 17.47
CA GLN A 48 3.80 13.82 18.76
C GLN A 48 4.50 12.46 18.56
N LEU A 49 4.01 11.63 17.62
CA LEU A 49 4.64 10.36 17.29
C LEU A 49 6.09 10.56 16.82
N ALA A 50 6.34 11.57 15.99
CA ALA A 50 7.67 11.88 15.45
C ALA A 50 8.65 12.50 16.46
N ALA A 51 8.19 12.95 17.63
CA ALA A 51 9.05 13.57 18.62
C ALA A 51 10.13 12.61 19.14
N ASP A 52 9.79 11.32 19.26
CA ASP A 52 10.66 10.27 19.79
C ASP A 52 11.18 9.33 18.68
N LYS A 53 10.80 9.56 17.41
CA LYS A 53 11.11 8.67 16.28
C LYS A 53 12.06 9.35 15.29
N VAL A 54 12.72 8.53 14.48
CA VAL A 54 13.57 9.00 13.38
C VAL A 54 12.81 8.86 12.06
N ALA A 55 12.04 9.89 11.71
CA ALA A 55 11.28 9.96 10.48
C ALA A 55 11.53 11.30 9.78
N ASP A 56 11.71 11.27 8.47
CA ASP A 56 11.98 12.46 7.66
C ASP A 56 10.85 12.76 6.65
N ASN A 57 10.01 11.79 6.35
CA ASN A 57 8.92 11.88 5.39
C ASN A 57 7.68 11.11 5.89
N ALA A 58 6.60 11.15 5.12
CA ALA A 58 5.36 10.48 5.48
C ALA A 58 5.51 8.96 5.51
N PHE A 59 6.28 8.36 4.60
CA PHE A 59 6.49 6.92 4.58
C PHE A 59 7.23 6.43 5.84
N ASP A 60 8.27 7.13 6.26
CA ASP A 60 9.05 6.77 7.46
C ASP A 60 8.18 6.77 8.72
N ILE A 61 7.29 7.76 8.88
CA ILE A 61 6.47 7.84 10.10
C ILE A 61 5.33 6.83 10.11
N LEU A 62 4.79 6.45 8.94
CA LEU A 62 3.75 5.43 8.86
C LEU A 62 4.24 4.07 9.36
N LYS A 63 5.51 3.73 9.12
CA LYS A 63 6.13 2.49 9.62
C LYS A 63 6.24 2.44 11.15
N GLU A 64 6.17 3.57 11.80
CA GLU A 64 6.26 3.69 13.26
C GLU A 64 4.90 3.60 13.95
N LEU A 65 3.80 3.53 13.18
CA LEU A 65 2.46 3.35 13.73
C LEU A 65 2.27 1.93 14.26
N PRO A 66 1.62 1.75 15.42
CA PRO A 66 1.30 0.42 15.93
C PRO A 66 0.46 -0.38 14.93
N GLY A 67 0.85 -1.64 14.69
CA GLY A 67 0.16 -2.53 13.75
C GLY A 67 0.49 -2.30 12.29
N VAL A 68 1.35 -1.35 11.96
CA VAL A 68 1.87 -1.16 10.62
C VAL A 68 3.18 -1.92 10.44
N ILE A 69 3.24 -2.73 9.40
CA ILE A 69 4.46 -3.41 8.96
C ILE A 69 4.83 -2.94 7.56
N GLU A 70 6.11 -2.91 7.29
CA GLU A 70 6.65 -2.63 5.96
C GLU A 70 7.44 -3.84 5.47
N GLN A 71 7.18 -4.26 4.25
CA GLN A 71 7.91 -5.31 3.59
C GLN A 71 8.10 -4.94 2.11
N ASN A 72 9.34 -4.87 1.66
CA ASN A 72 9.70 -4.51 0.28
C ASN A 72 9.06 -3.20 -0.19
N ASP A 73 9.14 -2.16 0.63
CA ASP A 73 8.54 -0.84 0.40
C ASP A 73 6.99 -0.82 0.35
N VAL A 74 6.33 -1.90 0.76
CA VAL A 74 4.86 -1.99 0.86
C VAL A 74 4.42 -1.89 2.33
N ILE A 75 3.57 -0.91 2.62
CA ILE A 75 2.97 -0.74 3.95
C ILE A 75 1.71 -1.59 4.06
N ARG A 76 1.58 -2.33 5.15
CA ARG A 76 0.41 -3.18 5.46
C ARG A 76 0.02 -3.05 6.92
N LEU A 77 -1.26 -3.29 7.21
CA LEU A 77 -1.75 -3.46 8.58
C LEU A 77 -1.75 -4.95 8.95
N THR A 78 -1.21 -5.26 10.12
CA THR A 78 -1.27 -6.62 10.69
C THR A 78 -2.71 -7.05 10.90
N GLY A 79 -3.01 -8.34 10.68
CA GLY A 79 -4.36 -8.89 10.83
C GLY A 79 -5.42 -8.35 9.87
N ALA A 80 -5.03 -7.50 8.90
CA ALA A 80 -5.94 -7.07 7.85
C ALA A 80 -6.13 -8.17 6.81
N ALA A 81 -7.38 -8.46 6.47
CA ALA A 81 -7.68 -9.35 5.36
C ALA A 81 -7.34 -8.64 4.03
N GLY A 82 -6.38 -9.18 3.27
CA GLY A 82 -5.95 -8.64 1.98
C GLY A 82 -4.99 -7.45 2.07
N SER A 83 -5.03 -6.59 1.07
CA SER A 83 -4.17 -5.40 1.00
C SER A 83 -4.71 -4.25 1.86
N THR A 84 -3.80 -3.44 2.41
CA THR A 84 -4.15 -2.20 3.11
C THR A 84 -4.21 -1.05 2.11
N ALA A 85 -5.35 -0.37 2.04
CA ALA A 85 -5.48 0.85 1.23
C ALA A 85 -4.83 2.04 1.95
N ILE A 86 -4.18 2.92 1.20
CA ILE A 86 -3.77 4.23 1.72
C ILE A 86 -4.63 5.29 1.05
N VAL A 87 -5.28 6.09 1.86
CA VAL A 87 -6.11 7.20 1.40
C VAL A 87 -5.55 8.53 1.90
N ILE A 88 -5.82 9.61 1.19
CA ILE A 88 -5.33 10.95 1.54
C ILE A 88 -6.53 11.86 1.75
N ASN A 89 -6.65 12.46 2.93
CA ASN A 89 -7.79 13.30 3.32
C ASN A 89 -9.15 12.60 3.11
N GLY A 90 -9.20 11.27 3.36
CA GLY A 90 -10.41 10.46 3.18
C GLY A 90 -10.76 10.14 1.73
N LYS A 91 -9.88 10.40 0.76
CA LYS A 91 -10.09 10.09 -0.66
C LYS A 91 -9.18 8.95 -1.11
N ALA A 92 -9.75 7.98 -1.82
CA ALA A 92 -8.98 6.92 -2.46
C ALA A 92 -7.95 7.51 -3.43
N THR A 93 -6.75 6.96 -3.43
CA THR A 93 -5.76 7.28 -4.46
C THR A 93 -5.89 6.27 -5.60
N THR A 94 -5.61 6.71 -6.82
CA THR A 94 -5.51 5.83 -7.99
C THR A 94 -4.06 5.46 -8.30
N MET A 95 -3.15 5.89 -7.44
CA MET A 95 -1.73 5.56 -7.55
C MET A 95 -1.53 4.05 -7.38
N THR A 96 -0.63 3.48 -8.16
CA THR A 96 -0.09 2.15 -7.88
C THR A 96 0.67 2.14 -6.56
N ILE A 97 0.93 0.97 -5.99
CA ILE A 97 1.69 0.85 -4.73
C ILE A 97 3.06 1.54 -4.84
N SER A 98 3.76 1.36 -5.96
CA SER A 98 5.06 2.01 -6.19
C SER A 98 4.94 3.53 -6.24
N GLN A 99 3.98 4.07 -7.00
CA GLN A 99 3.74 5.52 -7.09
C GLN A 99 3.39 6.12 -5.72
N LEU A 100 2.53 5.42 -4.96
CA LEU A 100 2.13 5.87 -3.64
C LEU A 100 3.31 5.87 -2.66
N THR A 101 4.15 4.83 -2.70
CA THR A 101 5.38 4.77 -1.92
C THR A 101 6.33 5.92 -2.26
N ASP A 102 6.54 6.18 -3.53
CA ASP A 102 7.36 7.29 -4.00
C ASP A 102 6.78 8.65 -3.58
N TYR A 103 5.48 8.81 -3.70
CA TYR A 103 4.77 10.01 -3.24
C TYR A 103 4.93 10.23 -1.73
N LEU A 104 4.76 9.18 -0.92
CA LEU A 104 4.92 9.26 0.54
C LEU A 104 6.37 9.51 0.95
N LYS A 105 7.35 8.91 0.29
CA LYS A 105 8.78 9.18 0.49
C LYS A 105 9.15 10.62 0.10
N SER A 106 8.44 11.20 -0.88
CA SER A 106 8.62 12.59 -1.30
C SER A 106 7.84 13.60 -0.45
N MET A 107 6.90 13.16 0.39
CA MET A 107 6.07 14.03 1.22
C MET A 107 6.79 14.38 2.53
N PRO A 108 7.13 15.67 2.78
CA PRO A 108 7.72 16.08 4.05
C PRO A 108 6.80 15.78 5.23
N LEU A 109 7.38 15.33 6.34
CA LEU A 109 6.66 14.96 7.56
C LEU A 109 5.78 16.10 8.11
N ASP A 110 6.21 17.34 7.97
CA ASP A 110 5.49 18.51 8.48
C ASP A 110 4.19 18.82 7.70
N ARG A 111 3.94 18.17 6.57
CA ARG A 111 2.65 18.20 5.85
C ARG A 111 1.59 17.33 6.51
N VAL A 112 1.99 16.28 7.21
CA VAL A 112 1.05 15.33 7.82
C VAL A 112 0.61 15.84 9.19
N GLU A 113 -0.69 15.91 9.42
CA GLU A 113 -1.29 16.27 10.70
C GLU A 113 -1.46 15.03 11.57
N LYS A 114 -2.17 14.03 11.03
CA LYS A 114 -2.46 12.76 11.69
C LYS A 114 -2.54 11.63 10.68
N ALA A 115 -2.37 10.41 11.17
CA ALA A 115 -2.68 9.19 10.44
C ALA A 115 -3.81 8.46 11.17
N GLU A 116 -4.84 8.07 10.43
CA GLU A 116 -5.98 7.33 10.97
C GLU A 116 -5.89 5.88 10.48
N ILE A 117 -5.84 4.94 11.43
CA ILE A 117 -5.88 3.51 11.14
C ILE A 117 -7.31 3.02 11.25
N VAL A 118 -7.80 2.35 10.23
CA VAL A 118 -9.11 1.72 10.21
C VAL A 118 -9.01 0.30 9.63
N TYR A 119 -9.58 -0.68 10.34
CA TYR A 119 -9.70 -2.05 9.84
C TYR A 119 -10.98 -2.28 9.04
N ASN A 120 -11.82 -1.26 9.03
CA ASN A 120 -13.05 -1.18 8.27
C ASN A 120 -13.15 0.22 7.67
N ALA A 121 -12.75 0.37 6.41
CA ALA A 121 -12.78 1.64 5.71
C ALA A 121 -14.23 2.11 5.52
N PRO A 122 -14.56 3.36 5.90
CA PRO A 122 -15.89 3.91 5.67
C PRO A 122 -16.27 3.89 4.19
N PRO A 123 -17.53 3.57 3.81
CA PRO A 123 -17.95 3.47 2.41
C PRO A 123 -17.66 4.70 1.55
N GLN A 124 -17.76 5.89 2.14
CA GLN A 124 -17.45 7.17 1.46
C GLN A 124 -15.98 7.35 1.06
N TRP A 125 -15.08 6.50 1.53
CA TRP A 125 -13.70 6.52 1.05
C TRP A 125 -13.52 5.74 -0.25
N HIS A 126 -14.55 5.00 -0.69
CA HIS A 126 -14.56 4.19 -1.91
C HIS A 126 -13.40 3.19 -2.02
N VAL A 127 -12.84 2.77 -0.89
CA VAL A 127 -11.86 1.70 -0.76
C VAL A 127 -12.45 0.53 0.01
N LYS A 128 -11.91 -0.65 -0.17
CA LYS A 128 -12.39 -1.90 0.45
C LYS A 128 -11.34 -2.42 1.43
N GLY A 129 -11.78 -3.02 2.52
CA GLY A 129 -10.88 -3.60 3.51
C GLY A 129 -10.35 -2.58 4.52
N ALA A 130 -9.14 -2.86 5.01
CA ALA A 130 -8.45 -1.99 5.95
C ALA A 130 -7.77 -0.81 5.22
N ALA A 131 -7.66 0.33 5.90
CA ALA A 131 -7.03 1.51 5.32
C ALA A 131 -6.24 2.34 6.35
N ILE A 132 -5.25 3.07 5.85
CA ILE A 132 -4.55 4.13 6.57
C ILE A 132 -4.88 5.45 5.87
N ASN A 133 -5.54 6.36 6.59
CA ASN A 133 -5.83 7.69 6.08
C ASN A 133 -4.77 8.69 6.54
N ILE A 134 -4.11 9.32 5.59
CA ILE A 134 -3.15 10.39 5.84
C ILE A 134 -3.89 11.71 5.76
N VAL A 135 -4.08 12.36 6.91
CA VAL A 135 -4.72 13.68 6.98
C VAL A 135 -3.64 14.75 6.87
N LEU A 136 -3.71 15.55 5.84
CA LEU A 136 -2.77 16.63 5.58
C LEU A 136 -3.19 17.90 6.32
N LYS A 137 -2.21 18.66 6.79
CA LYS A 137 -2.45 19.96 7.43
C LYS A 137 -3.04 20.93 6.42
N LYS A 138 -4.16 21.56 6.79
CA LYS A 138 -4.61 22.75 6.09
C LYS A 138 -3.67 23.91 6.42
N ARG A 139 -3.24 24.65 5.42
CA ARG A 139 -2.40 25.82 5.58
C ARG A 139 -3.10 27.03 4.98
N ASP A 140 -3.37 28.01 5.82
CA ASP A 140 -3.96 29.31 5.42
C ASP A 140 -2.89 30.31 5.03
N THR A 141 -1.64 29.87 4.91
CA THR A 141 -0.48 30.73 4.62
C THR A 141 0.19 30.36 3.32
N TYR A 142 0.79 31.35 2.67
CA TYR A 142 1.61 31.11 1.50
C TYR A 142 2.81 30.22 1.84
N THR A 143 2.89 29.08 1.20
CA THR A 143 3.95 28.10 1.42
C THR A 143 4.45 27.57 0.08
N LEU A 144 5.76 27.59 -0.11
CA LEU A 144 6.43 26.88 -1.19
C LEU A 144 7.44 25.93 -0.55
N GLN A 145 7.33 24.66 -0.83
CA GLN A 145 8.27 23.65 -0.35
C GLN A 145 8.41 22.54 -1.38
N GLY A 146 9.55 21.89 -1.37
CA GLY A 146 9.77 20.76 -2.24
C GLY A 146 11.05 20.03 -1.90
N GLN A 147 11.32 19.01 -2.68
CA GLN A 147 12.57 18.25 -2.59
C GLN A 147 12.95 17.69 -3.95
N VAL A 148 14.23 17.42 -4.10
CA VAL A 148 14.78 16.62 -5.19
C VAL A 148 15.58 15.47 -4.58
N GLN A 149 15.56 14.33 -5.24
CA GLN A 149 16.22 13.12 -4.76
C GLN A 149 16.84 12.35 -5.91
N GLY A 150 17.94 11.66 -5.59
CA GLY A 150 18.57 10.69 -6.46
C GLY A 150 18.94 9.45 -5.63
N LYS A 151 18.81 8.28 -6.23
CA LYS A 151 19.09 6.99 -5.57
C LYS A 151 19.75 6.05 -6.58
N TRP A 152 20.79 5.39 -6.14
CA TRP A 152 21.36 4.24 -6.79
C TRP A 152 21.13 3.00 -5.93
N GLU A 153 20.73 1.91 -6.56
CA GLU A 153 20.54 0.61 -5.92
C GLU A 153 21.27 -0.46 -6.74
N ASN A 154 21.80 -1.44 -6.06
CA ASN A 154 22.36 -2.64 -6.68
C ASN A 154 21.76 -3.89 -6.04
N GLN A 155 21.04 -4.67 -6.84
CA GLN A 155 20.43 -5.95 -6.50
C GLN A 155 20.87 -6.99 -7.55
N HIS A 156 22.19 -7.32 -7.55
CA HIS A 156 22.84 -8.06 -8.62
C HIS A 156 22.71 -7.40 -10.02
N ALA A 157 22.06 -6.27 -10.08
CA ALA A 157 21.92 -5.37 -11.23
C ALA A 157 21.67 -3.94 -10.71
N SER A 158 22.02 -2.93 -11.49
CA SER A 158 21.90 -1.55 -11.06
C SER A 158 20.55 -0.94 -11.40
N THR A 159 19.98 -0.22 -10.44
CA THR A 159 18.79 0.62 -10.61
C THR A 159 19.15 2.05 -10.28
N TYR A 160 18.80 2.98 -11.16
CA TYR A 160 18.95 4.41 -10.97
C TYR A 160 17.58 5.06 -10.86
N SER A 161 17.38 5.83 -9.81
CA SER A 161 16.13 6.57 -9.61
C SER A 161 16.41 8.03 -9.32
N SER A 162 15.60 8.90 -9.88
CA SER A 162 15.63 10.33 -9.59
C SER A 162 14.22 10.88 -9.54
N GLY A 163 14.01 11.92 -8.74
CA GLY A 163 12.69 12.51 -8.65
C GLY A 163 12.67 13.80 -7.88
N GLY A 164 11.50 14.41 -7.87
CA GLY A 164 11.27 15.62 -7.12
C GLY A 164 9.79 15.87 -6.84
N SER A 165 9.54 16.68 -5.83
CA SER A 165 8.21 17.17 -5.51
C SER A 165 8.21 18.66 -5.25
N LEU A 166 7.13 19.31 -5.63
CA LEU A 166 6.85 20.72 -5.40
C LEU A 166 5.45 20.86 -4.80
N TYR A 167 5.33 21.57 -3.72
CA TYR A 167 4.09 21.93 -3.09
C TYR A 167 3.97 23.44 -2.94
N LEU A 168 2.90 23.99 -3.49
CA LEU A 168 2.52 25.40 -3.34
C LEU A 168 1.18 25.45 -2.63
N SER A 169 1.06 26.27 -1.58
CA SER A 169 -0.21 26.55 -0.93
C SER A 169 -0.38 28.04 -0.75
N THR A 170 -1.60 28.50 -1.00
CA THR A 170 -2.13 29.83 -0.69
C THR A 170 -3.44 29.66 0.08
N PRO A 171 -4.07 30.70 0.63
CA PRO A 171 -5.37 30.57 1.28
C PRO A 171 -6.48 29.97 0.41
N LYS A 172 -6.39 30.11 -0.91
CA LYS A 172 -7.42 29.64 -1.83
C LYS A 172 -6.98 28.49 -2.73
N ILE A 173 -5.68 28.35 -3.01
CA ILE A 173 -5.16 27.39 -3.99
C ILE A 173 -4.10 26.53 -3.34
N SER A 174 -4.19 25.22 -3.50
CA SER A 174 -3.13 24.28 -3.23
C SER A 174 -2.74 23.55 -4.52
N PHE A 175 -1.44 23.45 -4.78
CA PHE A 175 -0.89 22.76 -5.94
C PHE A 175 0.20 21.80 -5.48
N ASP A 176 0.10 20.55 -5.94
CA ASP A 176 1.09 19.49 -5.75
C ASP A 176 1.59 19.01 -7.10
N LEU A 177 2.91 18.85 -7.22
CA LEU A 177 3.54 18.18 -8.34
C LEU A 177 4.58 17.20 -7.81
N THR A 178 4.54 15.96 -8.25
CA THR A 178 5.58 14.97 -8.01
C THR A 178 5.92 14.27 -9.32
N TYR A 179 7.21 14.15 -9.59
CA TYR A 179 7.73 13.39 -10.71
C TYR A 179 8.84 12.47 -10.22
N ASN A 180 8.79 11.20 -10.63
CA ASN A 180 9.84 10.23 -10.37
C ASN A 180 10.18 9.48 -11.66
N TYR A 181 11.45 9.27 -11.88
CA TYR A 181 12.02 8.43 -12.92
C TYR A 181 12.79 7.29 -12.26
N SER A 182 12.69 6.09 -12.82
CA SER A 182 13.50 4.94 -12.41
C SER A 182 13.86 4.10 -13.63
N ASP A 183 15.14 3.80 -13.77
CA ASP A 183 15.66 2.80 -14.70
C ASP A 183 16.11 1.60 -13.88
N LYS A 184 15.35 0.49 -13.99
CA LYS A 184 15.46 -0.66 -13.14
C LYS A 184 15.93 -1.88 -13.91
N GLU A 185 16.94 -2.55 -13.38
CA GLU A 185 17.32 -3.90 -13.78
C GLU A 185 17.20 -4.84 -12.57
N SER A 186 16.68 -6.04 -12.77
CA SER A 186 16.58 -7.09 -11.74
C SER A 186 16.76 -8.46 -12.33
N LYS A 187 17.19 -9.41 -11.50
CA LYS A 187 17.41 -10.81 -11.89
C LYS A 187 16.54 -11.71 -11.03
N LEU A 188 16.13 -12.83 -11.60
CA LEU A 188 15.44 -13.93 -10.93
C LEU A 188 15.98 -15.24 -11.45
N ARG A 189 16.20 -16.20 -10.55
CA ARG A 189 16.48 -17.59 -10.91
C ARG A 189 15.43 -18.50 -10.29
N THR A 190 14.86 -19.38 -11.10
CA THR A 190 13.92 -20.42 -10.67
C THR A 190 14.51 -21.78 -11.01
N ASP A 191 14.67 -22.62 -10.01
CA ASP A 191 15.03 -24.02 -10.18
C ASP A 191 13.81 -24.87 -9.83
N LEU A 192 13.40 -25.75 -10.77
CA LEU A 192 12.23 -26.62 -10.64
C LEU A 192 12.64 -28.06 -10.81
N PHE A 193 12.21 -28.91 -9.88
CA PHE A 193 12.20 -30.36 -10.03
C PHE A 193 10.77 -30.87 -10.00
N SER A 194 10.41 -31.70 -10.97
CA SER A 194 9.08 -32.32 -11.11
C SER A 194 9.21 -33.82 -11.25
N HIS A 195 8.51 -34.56 -10.39
CA HIS A 195 8.27 -35.99 -10.55
C HIS A 195 6.86 -36.13 -11.11
N HIS A 196 6.74 -36.25 -12.45
CA HIS A 196 5.50 -36.12 -13.18
C HIS A 196 5.02 -37.46 -13.70
N THR A 197 3.80 -37.86 -13.33
CA THR A 197 3.20 -39.11 -13.80
C THR A 197 2.19 -38.81 -14.91
N VAL A 198 2.43 -39.39 -16.10
CA VAL A 198 1.54 -39.30 -17.27
C VAL A 198 1.17 -40.69 -17.71
N LYS A 199 -0.14 -41.01 -17.70
CA LYS A 199 -0.66 -42.33 -18.14
C LYS A 199 0.02 -43.53 -17.46
N GLY A 200 0.49 -43.33 -16.21
CA GLY A 200 1.16 -44.36 -15.42
C GLY A 200 2.70 -44.42 -15.57
N GLU A 201 3.27 -43.67 -16.49
CA GLU A 201 4.72 -43.51 -16.63
C GLU A 201 5.23 -42.31 -15.84
N ILE A 202 6.41 -42.41 -15.26
CA ILE A 202 7.01 -41.39 -14.42
C ILE A 202 8.15 -40.70 -15.17
N TYR A 203 8.13 -39.37 -15.12
CA TYR A 203 9.15 -38.50 -15.73
C TYR A 203 9.74 -37.58 -14.68
N ASP A 204 11.06 -37.70 -14.47
CA ASP A 204 11.83 -36.81 -13.62
C ASP A 204 12.38 -35.66 -14.46
N ILE A 205 11.87 -34.45 -14.21
CA ILE A 205 12.22 -33.28 -14.99
C ILE A 205 12.86 -32.26 -14.05
N SER A 206 14.11 -31.90 -14.37
CA SER A 206 14.80 -30.77 -13.74
C SER A 206 14.90 -29.64 -14.74
N SER A 207 14.50 -28.44 -14.35
CA SER A 207 14.68 -27.23 -15.16
C SER A 207 15.17 -26.06 -14.33
N SER A 208 15.90 -25.17 -14.98
CA SER A 208 16.32 -23.90 -14.40
C SER A 208 16.01 -22.79 -15.37
N VAL A 209 15.49 -21.69 -14.86
CA VAL A 209 15.18 -20.47 -15.63
C VAL A 209 15.93 -19.31 -15.01
N ASP A 210 16.81 -18.69 -15.77
CA ASP A 210 17.48 -17.45 -15.42
C ASP A 210 16.78 -16.29 -16.16
N GLU A 211 16.32 -15.30 -15.41
CA GLU A 211 15.61 -14.15 -15.95
C GLU A 211 16.34 -12.84 -15.65
N LYS A 212 16.33 -11.95 -16.63
CA LYS A 212 16.77 -10.57 -16.49
C LYS A 212 15.63 -9.64 -16.91
N ASN A 213 15.18 -8.79 -15.97
CA ASN A 213 14.13 -7.82 -16.21
C ASN A 213 14.72 -6.42 -16.24
N THR A 214 14.45 -5.68 -17.32
CA THR A 214 14.84 -4.27 -17.49
C THR A 214 13.59 -3.44 -17.74
N SER A 215 13.48 -2.29 -17.06
CA SER A 215 12.32 -1.40 -17.26
C SER A 215 12.64 0.04 -16.89
N SER A 216 12.06 0.98 -17.62
CA SER A 216 12.10 2.39 -17.29
C SER A 216 10.72 2.90 -16.93
N PHE A 217 10.60 3.60 -15.81
CA PHE A 217 9.34 4.12 -15.27
C PHE A 217 9.39 5.63 -15.16
N HIS A 218 8.30 6.27 -15.59
CA HIS A 218 8.04 7.68 -15.33
C HIS A 218 6.72 7.78 -14.58
N ASN A 219 6.74 8.29 -13.36
CA ASN A 219 5.56 8.48 -12.53
C ASN A 219 5.33 9.98 -12.34
N VAL A 220 4.14 10.45 -12.70
CA VAL A 220 3.71 11.84 -12.54
C VAL A 220 2.48 11.87 -11.65
N TYR A 221 2.49 12.74 -10.66
CA TYR A 221 1.31 13.13 -9.91
C TYR A 221 1.21 14.65 -9.91
N THR A 222 0.04 15.18 -10.22
CA THR A 222 -0.26 16.59 -10.01
C THR A 222 -1.66 16.74 -9.41
N GLY A 223 -1.77 17.59 -8.41
CA GLY A 223 -3.02 17.91 -7.74
C GLY A 223 -3.23 19.42 -7.66
N LEU A 224 -4.43 19.87 -7.97
CA LEU A 224 -4.88 21.25 -7.83
C LEU A 224 -6.15 21.25 -7.00
N GLU A 225 -6.19 22.04 -5.93
CA GLU A 225 -7.38 22.27 -5.14
C GLU A 225 -7.65 23.78 -5.05
N TYR A 226 -8.86 24.18 -5.37
CA TYR A 226 -9.36 25.54 -5.24
C TYR A 226 -10.43 25.61 -4.16
N ASN A 227 -10.16 26.30 -3.05
CA ASN A 227 -11.10 26.52 -1.97
C ASN A 227 -12.01 27.70 -2.34
N ILE A 228 -13.26 27.39 -2.68
CA ILE A 228 -14.30 28.40 -2.95
C ILE A 228 -14.67 29.11 -1.63
N SER A 229 -14.78 28.32 -0.56
CA SER A 229 -15.01 28.76 0.82
C SER A 229 -14.32 27.79 1.80
N GLU A 230 -14.41 28.03 3.11
CA GLU A 230 -13.90 27.12 4.13
C GLU A 230 -14.49 25.70 4.06
N LYS A 231 -15.71 25.57 3.52
CA LYS A 231 -16.48 24.31 3.44
C LYS A 231 -16.73 23.84 2.03
N SER A 232 -16.21 24.53 1.00
CA SER A 232 -16.46 24.20 -0.39
C SER A 232 -15.18 24.27 -1.21
N SER A 233 -14.89 23.23 -1.96
CA SER A 233 -13.70 23.16 -2.82
C SER A 233 -13.97 22.39 -4.10
N ILE A 234 -13.16 22.71 -5.13
CA ILE A 234 -13.03 21.93 -6.36
C ILE A 234 -11.61 21.40 -6.38
N SER A 235 -11.43 20.12 -6.67
CA SER A 235 -10.12 19.51 -6.83
C SER A 235 -10.00 18.77 -8.15
N MET A 236 -8.81 18.85 -8.75
CA MET A 236 -8.40 18.11 -9.93
C MET A 236 -7.08 17.39 -9.63
N ASN A 237 -7.04 16.09 -9.82
CA ASN A 237 -5.81 15.32 -9.69
C ASN A 237 -5.55 14.55 -11.00
N TYR A 238 -4.30 14.50 -11.39
CA TYR A 238 -3.83 13.67 -12.49
C TYR A 238 -2.73 12.74 -11.99
N VAL A 239 -2.85 11.46 -12.36
CA VAL A 239 -1.85 10.42 -12.13
C VAL A 239 -1.46 9.82 -13.48
N GLY A 240 -0.18 9.91 -13.83
CA GLY A 240 0.38 9.30 -15.02
C GLY A 240 1.43 8.26 -14.65
N GLN A 241 1.39 7.10 -15.30
CA GLN A 241 2.45 6.09 -15.24
C GLN A 241 2.81 5.70 -16.67
N PHE A 242 4.08 5.83 -16.99
CA PHE A 242 4.60 5.53 -18.32
C PHE A 242 5.77 4.57 -18.14
N THR A 243 5.68 3.43 -18.81
CA THR A 243 6.74 2.42 -18.87
C THR A 243 7.07 2.21 -20.35
N PRO A 244 7.85 3.13 -20.97
CA PRO A 244 8.14 3.07 -22.40
C PRO A 244 9.07 1.91 -22.78
N ARG A 245 9.71 1.30 -21.80
CA ARG A 245 10.57 0.13 -21.96
C ARG A 245 10.31 -0.87 -20.85
N LYS A 246 9.96 -2.07 -21.24
CA LYS A 246 9.83 -3.22 -20.37
C LYS A 246 10.35 -4.44 -21.12
N GLU A 247 11.48 -4.97 -20.71
CA GLU A 247 12.13 -6.12 -21.32
C GLU A 247 12.31 -7.21 -20.27
N ASN A 248 12.00 -8.45 -20.63
CA ASN A 248 12.32 -9.64 -19.86
C ASN A 248 13.05 -10.61 -20.79
N GLU A 249 14.30 -10.87 -20.51
CA GLU A 249 15.12 -11.90 -21.15
C GLU A 249 15.12 -13.11 -20.23
N SER A 250 14.80 -14.30 -20.75
CA SER A 250 14.92 -15.54 -19.99
C SER A 250 15.61 -16.63 -20.77
N GLU A 251 16.42 -17.42 -20.07
CA GLU A 251 17.03 -18.64 -20.57
C GLU A 251 16.60 -19.82 -19.70
N SER A 252 15.90 -20.78 -20.33
CA SER A 252 15.46 -22.01 -19.67
C SER A 252 16.33 -23.18 -20.13
N LYS A 253 16.78 -23.99 -19.17
CA LYS A 253 17.51 -25.25 -19.39
C LYS A 253 16.72 -26.39 -18.77
N SER A 254 16.55 -27.48 -19.51
CA SER A 254 15.77 -28.62 -19.06
C SER A 254 16.55 -29.91 -19.25
N SER A 255 16.39 -30.87 -18.33
CA SER A 255 16.98 -32.22 -18.44
C SER A 255 16.24 -33.10 -19.45
N TYR A 256 15.02 -32.75 -19.82
CA TYR A 256 14.14 -33.56 -20.65
C TYR A 256 13.69 -32.84 -21.93
N PHE A 257 13.38 -31.56 -21.85
CA PHE A 257 12.91 -30.74 -22.96
C PHE A 257 14.02 -29.95 -23.63
N SER A 258 13.69 -29.29 -24.73
CA SER A 258 14.57 -28.34 -25.38
C SER A 258 14.91 -27.17 -24.44
N ASN A 259 16.13 -26.66 -24.55
CA ASN A 259 16.42 -25.37 -23.92
C ASN A 259 15.65 -24.27 -24.64
N ALA A 260 15.26 -23.23 -23.92
CA ALA A 260 14.52 -22.12 -24.52
C ALA A 260 15.17 -20.76 -24.17
N LYS A 261 15.11 -19.84 -25.13
CA LYS A 261 15.42 -18.43 -24.92
C LYS A 261 14.20 -17.61 -25.24
N SER A 262 13.74 -16.81 -24.29
CA SER A 262 12.59 -15.92 -24.46
C SER A 262 13.01 -14.47 -24.29
N LEU A 263 12.48 -13.63 -25.16
CA LEU A 263 12.57 -12.18 -25.06
C LEU A 263 11.16 -11.62 -25.08
N ASN A 264 10.77 -10.98 -23.98
CA ASN A 264 9.51 -10.24 -23.88
C ASN A 264 9.83 -8.74 -23.91
N ASN A 265 9.32 -8.03 -24.89
CA ASN A 265 9.43 -6.58 -25.03
C ASN A 265 8.06 -5.96 -24.95
N GLY A 266 7.95 -4.83 -24.29
CA GLY A 266 6.68 -4.14 -24.23
C GLY A 266 6.76 -2.75 -23.61
N ASP A 267 5.60 -2.12 -23.62
CA ASP A 267 5.37 -0.85 -22.97
C ASP A 267 4.01 -0.84 -22.28
N ASN A 268 3.80 0.11 -21.39
CA ASN A 268 2.47 0.42 -20.89
C ASN A 268 2.36 1.90 -20.48
N TYR A 269 1.15 2.43 -20.65
CA TYR A 269 0.81 3.82 -20.38
C TYR A 269 -0.50 3.89 -19.63
N MET A 270 -0.51 4.54 -18.48
CA MET A 270 -1.71 4.79 -17.69
C MET A 270 -1.90 6.28 -17.45
N HIS A 271 -3.10 6.74 -17.74
CA HIS A 271 -3.56 8.09 -17.43
C HIS A 271 -4.78 7.99 -16.52
N ASN A 272 -4.80 8.73 -15.43
CA ASN A 272 -5.96 8.86 -14.58
C ASN A 272 -6.22 10.32 -14.26
N LEU A 273 -7.43 10.79 -14.55
CA LEU A 273 -7.90 12.13 -14.22
C LEU A 273 -9.04 12.02 -13.21
N GLN A 274 -8.97 12.79 -12.14
CA GLN A 274 -9.97 12.87 -11.10
C GLN A 274 -10.43 14.30 -10.94
N LEU A 275 -11.74 14.51 -10.95
CA LEU A 275 -12.40 15.77 -10.64
C LEU A 275 -13.31 15.55 -9.44
N ALA A 276 -13.26 16.42 -8.44
CA ALA A 276 -14.16 16.34 -7.31
C ALA A 276 -14.63 17.73 -6.87
N TYR A 277 -15.87 17.81 -6.43
CA TYR A 277 -16.51 19.00 -5.87
C TYR A 277 -17.06 18.69 -4.48
N LYS A 278 -16.66 19.46 -3.50
CA LYS A 278 -17.17 19.40 -2.13
C LYS A 278 -18.04 20.62 -1.87
N SER A 279 -19.29 20.40 -1.47
CA SER A 279 -20.26 21.47 -1.18
C SER A 279 -20.24 21.85 0.30
N PRO A 280 -20.74 23.06 0.65
CA PRO A 280 -20.85 23.49 2.04
C PRO A 280 -21.94 22.76 2.84
N PHE A 281 -22.89 22.09 2.17
CA PHE A 281 -23.99 21.34 2.79
C PHE A 281 -23.73 19.83 2.91
N GLY A 282 -22.47 19.37 2.66
CA GLY A 282 -22.06 17.99 2.91
C GLY A 282 -22.14 17.05 1.72
N LEU A 283 -22.42 17.55 0.50
CA LEU A 283 -22.34 16.79 -0.74
C LEU A 283 -20.89 16.74 -1.24
N ASP A 284 -20.38 15.55 -1.55
CA ASP A 284 -19.10 15.29 -2.24
C ASP A 284 -19.39 14.56 -3.55
N LEU A 285 -19.07 15.18 -4.67
CA LEU A 285 -19.23 14.62 -6.02
C LEU A 285 -17.87 14.35 -6.62
N GLY A 286 -17.71 13.25 -7.35
CA GLY A 286 -16.49 12.99 -8.07
C GLY A 286 -16.68 12.18 -9.34
N VAL A 287 -15.78 12.46 -10.29
CA VAL A 287 -15.66 11.74 -11.56
C VAL A 287 -14.21 11.39 -11.75
N HIS A 288 -13.92 10.09 -11.98
CA HIS A 288 -12.59 9.59 -12.26
C HIS A 288 -12.60 8.86 -13.60
N TYR A 289 -11.67 9.22 -14.47
CA TYR A 289 -11.46 8.54 -15.74
C TYR A 289 -10.05 7.97 -15.78
N THR A 290 -9.93 6.68 -16.11
CA THR A 290 -8.64 5.99 -16.29
C THR A 290 -8.58 5.40 -17.68
N SER A 291 -7.47 5.64 -18.38
CA SER A 291 -7.10 4.96 -19.61
C SER A 291 -5.78 4.24 -19.41
N TYR A 292 -5.74 2.96 -19.75
CA TYR A 292 -4.55 2.11 -19.69
C TYR A 292 -4.38 1.39 -21.01
N ASN A 293 -3.17 1.43 -21.56
CA ASN A 293 -2.78 0.71 -22.76
C ASN A 293 -1.48 -0.04 -22.49
N SER A 294 -1.39 -1.26 -22.98
CA SER A 294 -0.19 -2.09 -22.92
C SER A 294 -0.02 -2.87 -24.21
N ASP A 295 1.21 -2.90 -24.69
CA ASP A 295 1.68 -3.72 -25.78
C ASP A 295 2.78 -4.65 -25.26
N MET A 296 2.75 -5.92 -25.63
CA MET A 296 3.75 -6.91 -25.24
C MET A 296 3.98 -7.91 -26.36
N LEU A 297 5.23 -8.02 -26.79
CA LEU A 297 5.71 -8.99 -27.76
C LEU A 297 6.60 -10.01 -27.03
N GLN A 298 6.24 -11.28 -27.07
CA GLN A 298 7.07 -12.41 -26.68
C GLN A 298 7.64 -13.07 -27.92
N SER A 299 8.95 -13.28 -27.94
CA SER A 299 9.66 -14.12 -28.90
C SER A 299 10.30 -15.26 -28.12
N MET A 300 10.03 -16.51 -28.48
CA MET A 300 10.63 -17.68 -27.85
C MET A 300 11.29 -18.56 -28.92
N GLN A 301 12.51 -19.01 -28.63
CA GLN A 301 13.33 -19.87 -29.48
C GLN A 301 13.70 -21.13 -28.72
N TYR A 302 13.53 -22.28 -29.34
CA TYR A 302 13.89 -23.59 -28.80
C TYR A 302 15.17 -24.14 -29.40
N TYR A 303 15.97 -24.80 -28.55
CA TYR A 303 17.25 -25.39 -28.92
C TYR A 303 17.32 -26.83 -28.41
N LYS A 304 17.53 -27.79 -29.31
CA LYS A 304 17.75 -29.18 -28.97
C LYS A 304 19.24 -29.54 -29.20
N ASN A 305 19.94 -29.97 -28.15
CA ASN A 305 21.39 -30.20 -28.20
C ASN A 305 22.16 -28.98 -28.79
N ASP A 306 21.79 -27.78 -28.32
CA ASP A 306 22.36 -26.49 -28.76
C ASP A 306 22.13 -26.15 -30.25
N VAL A 307 21.28 -26.91 -30.94
CA VAL A 307 20.86 -26.63 -32.32
C VAL A 307 19.46 -26.02 -32.29
N TYR A 308 19.30 -24.88 -32.99
CA TYR A 308 17.99 -24.25 -33.15
C TYR A 308 16.99 -25.24 -33.74
N SER A 309 15.83 -25.38 -33.12
CA SER A 309 14.77 -26.31 -33.52
C SER A 309 13.49 -25.62 -33.99
N ASP A 310 13.04 -24.61 -33.27
CA ASP A 310 11.78 -23.92 -33.56
C ASP A 310 11.70 -22.55 -32.85
N ALA A 311 10.76 -21.69 -33.28
CA ALA A 311 10.43 -20.46 -32.60
C ALA A 311 8.96 -20.07 -32.78
N PHE A 312 8.46 -19.28 -31.86
CA PHE A 312 7.17 -18.61 -32.02
C PHE A 312 7.24 -17.14 -31.59
N PHE A 313 6.26 -16.36 -32.07
CA PHE A 313 6.00 -15.00 -31.67
C PHE A 313 4.59 -14.89 -31.12
N TYR A 314 4.46 -14.22 -29.98
CA TYR A 314 3.19 -13.94 -29.34
C TYR A 314 3.09 -12.44 -29.10
N ASN A 315 2.08 -11.81 -29.66
CA ASN A 315 1.84 -10.39 -29.47
C ASN A 315 0.51 -10.16 -28.77
N GLN A 316 0.51 -9.30 -27.77
CA GLN A 316 -0.66 -9.00 -26.96
C GLN A 316 -0.84 -7.51 -26.78
N TYR A 317 -2.05 -7.05 -27.08
CA TYR A 317 -2.50 -5.68 -26.89
C TYR A 317 -3.62 -5.66 -25.84
N GLN A 318 -3.55 -4.74 -24.90
CA GLN A 318 -4.62 -4.50 -23.94
C GLN A 318 -4.93 -3.01 -23.86
N SER A 319 -6.22 -2.66 -23.92
CA SER A 319 -6.72 -1.31 -23.71
C SER A 319 -7.86 -1.34 -22.69
N ILE A 320 -7.74 -0.57 -21.61
CA ILE A 320 -8.74 -0.48 -20.55
C ILE A 320 -9.15 0.97 -20.36
N ASN A 321 -10.44 1.24 -20.52
CA ASN A 321 -11.06 2.53 -20.22
C ASN A 321 -12.04 2.36 -19.06
N LYS A 322 -11.85 3.14 -17.99
CA LYS A 322 -12.65 3.07 -16.78
C LYS A 322 -13.20 4.43 -16.39
N LEU A 323 -14.51 4.51 -16.23
CA LEU A 323 -15.22 5.66 -15.70
C LEU A 323 -15.80 5.32 -14.33
N ASN A 324 -15.52 6.15 -13.32
CA ASN A 324 -16.18 6.10 -12.01
C ASN A 324 -16.86 7.43 -11.76
N ILE A 325 -18.10 7.39 -11.28
CA ILE A 325 -18.86 8.56 -10.83
C ILE A 325 -19.40 8.25 -9.44
N TYR A 326 -19.28 9.18 -8.50
CA TYR A 326 -19.84 9.01 -7.16
C TYR A 326 -20.48 10.28 -6.63
N ALA A 327 -21.42 10.10 -5.71
CA ALA A 327 -22.07 11.17 -4.95
C ALA A 327 -22.26 10.71 -3.50
N ASP A 328 -21.68 11.43 -2.56
CA ASP A 328 -21.73 11.13 -1.12
C ASP A 328 -22.34 12.29 -0.36
N MET A 329 -23.12 11.98 0.66
CA MET A 329 -23.74 12.95 1.56
C MET A 329 -23.47 12.60 3.02
N ALA A 330 -23.21 13.61 3.83
CA ALA A 330 -23.05 13.48 5.28
C ALA A 330 -23.85 14.56 6.01
N HIS A 331 -24.72 14.13 6.93
CA HIS A 331 -25.54 15.00 7.75
C HIS A 331 -25.30 14.76 9.22
N SER A 332 -25.10 15.84 9.97
CA SER A 332 -25.16 15.81 11.43
C SER A 332 -26.62 15.99 11.86
N LEU A 333 -27.15 15.00 12.56
CA LEU A 333 -28.52 14.99 13.06
C LEU A 333 -28.57 15.43 14.52
N SER A 334 -29.78 15.58 15.07
CA SER A 334 -29.96 15.90 16.48
C SER A 334 -29.37 14.84 17.42
N LYS A 335 -29.03 15.22 18.65
CA LYS A 335 -28.50 14.35 19.71
C LYS A 335 -27.20 13.59 19.31
N GLY A 336 -26.37 14.18 18.43
CA GLY A 336 -25.06 13.66 18.06
C GLY A 336 -25.08 12.45 17.10
N TRP A 337 -26.22 12.18 16.45
CA TRP A 337 -26.28 11.22 15.35
C TRP A 337 -25.68 11.82 14.08
N LYS A 338 -25.01 10.98 13.30
CA LYS A 338 -24.50 11.33 11.98
C LYS A 338 -25.00 10.30 10.98
N LEU A 339 -25.58 10.76 9.89
CA LEU A 339 -26.07 9.95 8.77
C LEU A 339 -25.15 10.20 7.58
N THR A 340 -24.69 9.11 6.95
CA THR A 340 -23.93 9.13 5.69
C THR A 340 -24.63 8.25 4.68
N TYR A 341 -24.69 8.65 3.43
CA TYR A 341 -25.22 7.85 2.35
C TYR A 341 -24.64 8.31 1.03
N GLY A 342 -24.61 7.42 0.05
CA GLY A 342 -24.07 7.75 -1.25
C GLY A 342 -24.25 6.62 -2.24
N ALA A 343 -23.83 6.91 -3.45
CA ALA A 343 -23.83 5.94 -4.55
C ALA A 343 -22.58 6.13 -5.40
N LYS A 344 -22.12 5.03 -5.99
CA LYS A 344 -21.02 4.99 -6.93
C LYS A 344 -21.39 4.12 -8.12
N TYR A 345 -21.09 4.59 -9.30
CA TYR A 345 -21.20 3.85 -10.54
C TYR A 345 -19.83 3.72 -11.19
N SER A 346 -19.48 2.52 -11.63
CA SER A 346 -18.23 2.23 -12.34
C SER A 346 -18.57 1.48 -13.63
N TYR A 347 -18.03 1.95 -14.75
CA TYR A 347 -18.10 1.28 -16.05
C TYR A 347 -16.69 1.09 -16.59
N ILE A 348 -16.43 -0.10 -17.12
CA ILE A 348 -15.13 -0.49 -17.65
C ILE A 348 -15.34 -1.16 -19.00
N ASP A 349 -14.56 -0.70 -19.96
CA ASP A 349 -14.39 -1.30 -21.28
C ASP A 349 -12.94 -1.78 -21.37
N ASN A 350 -12.74 -3.10 -21.49
CA ASN A 350 -11.44 -3.75 -21.60
C ASN A 350 -11.39 -4.55 -22.91
N ALA A 351 -10.60 -4.06 -23.85
CA ALA A 351 -10.36 -4.69 -25.14
C ALA A 351 -8.98 -5.36 -25.16
N ASN A 352 -8.92 -6.58 -25.69
CA ASN A 352 -7.71 -7.36 -25.82
C ASN A 352 -7.60 -7.95 -27.21
N ARG A 353 -6.36 -8.02 -27.73
CA ARG A 353 -6.04 -8.73 -28.96
C ARG A 353 -4.77 -9.55 -28.72
N GLN A 354 -4.80 -10.80 -29.18
CA GLN A 354 -3.70 -11.75 -29.09
C GLN A 354 -3.40 -12.31 -30.45
N ILE A 355 -2.15 -12.26 -30.88
CA ILE A 355 -1.67 -12.79 -32.13
C ILE A 355 -0.55 -13.79 -31.81
N TYR A 356 -0.75 -15.05 -32.20
CA TYR A 356 0.26 -16.09 -32.07
C TYR A 356 0.68 -16.55 -33.49
N LYS A 357 1.99 -16.65 -33.68
CA LYS A 357 2.58 -17.15 -34.93
C LYS A 357 3.74 -18.08 -34.64
N GLU A 358 3.70 -19.28 -35.19
CA GLU A 358 4.79 -20.25 -35.12
C GLU A 358 5.64 -20.15 -36.40
N THR A 359 6.97 -20.28 -36.27
CA THR A 359 7.87 -20.20 -37.43
C THR A 359 8.00 -21.50 -38.18
N ALA A 360 7.53 -22.63 -37.60
CA ALA A 360 7.52 -23.92 -38.27
C ALA A 360 6.60 -23.87 -39.50
N LYS A 361 7.09 -24.33 -40.66
CA LYS A 361 6.30 -24.45 -41.89
C LYS A 361 5.14 -25.41 -41.66
N ASN A 362 3.91 -24.93 -41.82
CA ASN A 362 2.62 -25.63 -41.69
C ASN A 362 2.13 -25.82 -40.23
N SER A 363 2.30 -24.84 -39.38
CA SER A 363 1.62 -24.84 -38.07
C SER A 363 0.16 -24.43 -38.22
N ASP A 364 -0.77 -25.36 -37.90
CA ASP A 364 -2.21 -25.06 -37.78
C ASP A 364 -2.53 -24.30 -36.47
N LYS A 365 -1.50 -23.79 -35.75
CA LYS A 365 -1.62 -23.16 -34.43
C LYS A 365 -1.63 -21.62 -34.46
N ASP A 366 -1.44 -21.01 -35.64
CA ASP A 366 -1.53 -19.57 -35.78
C ASP A 366 -2.93 -19.08 -35.45
N TYR A 367 -3.03 -18.06 -34.58
CA TYR A 367 -4.31 -17.43 -34.27
C TYR A 367 -4.20 -15.92 -34.13
N ASP A 368 -5.28 -15.23 -34.37
CA ASP A 368 -5.50 -13.80 -34.11
C ASP A 368 -6.87 -13.66 -33.46
N ILE A 369 -6.86 -13.43 -32.11
CA ILE A 369 -8.08 -13.43 -31.32
C ILE A 369 -8.25 -12.02 -30.72
N THR A 370 -9.43 -11.45 -30.96
CA THR A 370 -9.85 -10.21 -30.30
C THR A 370 -10.98 -10.53 -29.34
N SER A 371 -10.86 -10.08 -28.09
CA SER A 371 -11.86 -10.24 -27.05
C SER A 371 -12.12 -8.92 -26.33
N GLY A 372 -13.36 -8.74 -25.90
CA GLY A 372 -13.78 -7.58 -25.10
C GLY A 372 -14.47 -8.01 -23.82
N THR A 373 -14.27 -7.24 -22.77
CA THR A 373 -14.92 -7.45 -21.49
C THR A 373 -15.52 -6.13 -21.02
N TYR A 374 -16.83 -6.13 -20.77
CA TYR A 374 -17.56 -4.99 -20.23
C TYR A 374 -17.91 -5.28 -18.78
N GLU A 375 -17.49 -4.39 -17.88
CA GLU A 375 -17.78 -4.53 -16.45
C GLU A 375 -18.55 -3.32 -15.94
N THR A 376 -19.59 -3.58 -15.16
CA THR A 376 -20.38 -2.55 -14.48
C THR A 376 -20.46 -2.87 -13.00
N THR A 377 -20.19 -1.87 -12.15
CA THR A 377 -20.46 -1.95 -10.72
C THR A 377 -21.30 -0.76 -10.30
N ALA A 378 -22.40 -1.02 -9.61
CA ALA A 378 -23.24 0.02 -9.02
C ALA A 378 -23.35 -0.25 -7.52
N ASP A 379 -22.86 0.67 -6.70
CA ASP A 379 -22.87 0.62 -5.24
C ASP A 379 -23.82 1.71 -4.72
N ALA A 380 -24.64 1.40 -3.71
CA ALA A 380 -25.34 2.37 -2.91
C ALA A 380 -25.19 2.01 -1.44
N TYR A 381 -24.91 2.98 -0.59
CA TYR A 381 -24.71 2.74 0.83
C TYR A 381 -25.49 3.71 1.72
N VAL A 382 -25.75 3.24 2.93
CA VAL A 382 -26.23 4.07 4.05
C VAL A 382 -25.41 3.71 5.30
N GLY A 383 -25.02 4.72 6.06
CA GLY A 383 -24.29 4.57 7.30
C GLY A 383 -24.86 5.48 8.38
N ILE A 384 -24.83 5.00 9.63
CA ILE A 384 -25.23 5.75 10.80
C ILE A 384 -24.18 5.63 11.87
N SER A 385 -23.81 6.73 12.49
CA SER A 385 -22.84 6.74 13.58
C SER A 385 -23.29 7.62 14.73
N LYS A 386 -22.86 7.25 15.94
CA LYS A 386 -23.09 8.03 17.15
C LYS A 386 -22.04 7.73 18.20
N THR A 387 -21.72 8.74 18.98
CA THR A 387 -20.90 8.62 20.18
C THR A 387 -21.75 8.75 21.43
N PHE A 388 -21.55 7.86 22.38
CA PHE A 388 -22.27 7.72 23.64
C PHE A 388 -21.32 7.85 24.83
N LEU A 389 -21.86 7.87 26.05
CA LEU A 389 -21.09 7.82 27.30
C LEU A 389 -20.01 8.92 27.37
N GLU A 390 -20.37 10.15 27.11
CA GLU A 390 -19.41 11.28 27.15
C GLU A 390 -18.18 11.06 26.24
N ASN A 391 -18.42 10.57 25.03
CA ASN A 391 -17.42 10.25 24.03
C ASN A 391 -16.55 9.00 24.33
N LYS A 392 -16.95 8.14 25.26
CA LYS A 392 -16.25 6.91 25.54
C LYS A 392 -16.63 5.73 24.64
N LEU A 393 -17.82 5.72 24.08
CA LEU A 393 -18.31 4.67 23.18
C LEU A 393 -18.71 5.27 21.83
N SER A 394 -18.04 4.89 20.77
CA SER A 394 -18.40 5.23 19.37
C SER A 394 -18.94 4.00 18.66
N VAL A 395 -20.06 4.14 17.99
CA VAL A 395 -20.67 3.10 17.16
C VAL A 395 -20.86 3.64 15.76
N ASP A 396 -20.33 2.93 14.77
CA ASP A 396 -20.47 3.23 13.34
C ASP A 396 -20.96 1.97 12.64
N LEU A 397 -22.10 2.05 11.96
CA LEU A 397 -22.73 0.97 11.23
C LEU A 397 -23.01 1.41 9.81
N SER A 398 -22.74 0.55 8.84
CA SER A 398 -23.14 0.84 7.45
C SER A 398 -23.50 -0.42 6.69
N LEU A 399 -24.29 -0.24 5.65
CA LEU A 399 -24.71 -1.27 4.73
C LEU A 399 -24.52 -0.75 3.31
N THR A 400 -23.79 -1.51 2.48
CA THR A 400 -23.63 -1.25 1.06
C THR A 400 -24.37 -2.32 0.27
N GLY A 401 -25.24 -1.93 -0.64
CA GLY A 401 -25.79 -2.77 -1.69
C GLY A 401 -24.92 -2.62 -2.93
N GLU A 402 -24.41 -3.71 -3.47
CA GLU A 402 -23.59 -3.74 -4.67
C GLU A 402 -24.27 -4.59 -5.75
N TYR A 403 -24.40 -4.04 -6.95
CA TYR A 403 -24.69 -4.79 -8.18
C TYR A 403 -23.41 -4.85 -9.01
N TYR A 404 -22.97 -6.05 -9.35
CA TYR A 404 -21.81 -6.33 -10.19
C TYR A 404 -22.21 -7.11 -11.42
N LYS A 405 -21.76 -6.68 -12.60
CA LYS A 405 -21.94 -7.37 -13.86
C LYS A 405 -20.65 -7.35 -14.66
N ILE A 406 -20.25 -8.50 -15.18
CA ILE A 406 -19.15 -8.65 -16.14
C ILE A 406 -19.61 -9.63 -17.23
N ASN A 407 -19.68 -9.18 -18.47
CA ASN A 407 -20.25 -9.95 -19.58
C ASN A 407 -21.64 -10.53 -19.20
N ASP A 408 -21.79 -11.86 -19.20
CA ASP A 408 -23.03 -12.57 -18.86
C ASP A 408 -23.17 -12.89 -17.36
N TYR A 409 -22.10 -12.71 -16.57
CA TYR A 409 -22.16 -12.95 -15.13
C TYR A 409 -22.64 -11.70 -14.40
N SER A 410 -23.66 -11.85 -13.56
CA SER A 410 -24.13 -10.78 -12.70
C SER A 410 -24.48 -11.28 -11.29
N ARG A 411 -24.25 -10.44 -10.28
CA ARG A 411 -24.57 -10.76 -8.89
C ARG A 411 -24.81 -9.51 -8.06
N SER A 412 -25.85 -9.53 -7.23
CA SER A 412 -26.09 -8.51 -6.21
C SER A 412 -25.67 -9.03 -4.84
N ASN A 413 -25.10 -8.17 -4.01
CA ASN A 413 -24.67 -8.49 -2.65
C ASN A 413 -24.99 -7.35 -1.69
N PHE A 414 -25.26 -7.71 -0.43
CA PHE A 414 -25.27 -6.77 0.67
C PHE A 414 -23.97 -6.93 1.46
N LEU A 415 -23.30 -5.82 1.71
CA LEU A 415 -21.98 -5.77 2.33
C LEU A 415 -22.10 -4.94 3.62
N PRO A 416 -22.44 -5.59 4.75
CA PRO A 416 -22.54 -4.91 6.03
C PRO A 416 -21.15 -4.57 6.58
N SER A 417 -21.09 -3.46 7.34
CA SER A 417 -19.91 -3.11 8.12
C SER A 417 -20.31 -2.49 9.46
N ALA A 418 -19.45 -2.72 10.46
CA ALA A 418 -19.64 -2.21 11.81
C ALA A 418 -18.29 -1.89 12.44
N THR A 419 -18.20 -0.75 13.14
CA THR A 419 -17.05 -0.42 14.00
C THR A 419 -17.59 0.06 15.34
N ILE A 420 -17.13 -0.55 16.43
CA ILE A 420 -17.47 -0.20 17.80
C ILE A 420 -16.16 0.09 18.52
N THR A 421 -15.97 1.32 18.98
CA THR A 421 -14.77 1.72 19.71
C THR A 421 -15.15 2.17 21.11
N TYR A 422 -14.54 1.56 22.13
CA TYR A 422 -14.78 1.83 23.53
C TYR A 422 -13.52 2.25 24.26
N VAL A 423 -13.58 3.39 24.93
CA VAL A 423 -12.50 3.97 25.76
C VAL A 423 -12.97 4.01 27.20
N PRO A 424 -12.88 2.86 27.95
CA PRO A 424 -13.40 2.78 29.31
C PRO A 424 -12.76 3.79 30.25
N VAL A 425 -11.45 3.90 30.18
CA VAL A 425 -10.62 4.86 30.92
C VAL A 425 -9.50 5.36 30.03
N GLU A 426 -8.87 6.45 30.41
CA GLU A 426 -7.72 7.00 29.69
C GLU A 426 -6.65 5.93 29.41
N LYS A 427 -6.02 5.96 28.24
CA LYS A 427 -4.98 5.01 27.78
C LYS A 427 -5.44 3.59 27.44
N HIS A 428 -6.73 3.26 27.53
CA HIS A 428 -7.29 1.98 27.13
C HIS A 428 -8.28 2.19 26.00
N VAL A 429 -8.01 1.58 24.84
CA VAL A 429 -8.91 1.60 23.67
C VAL A 429 -9.21 0.15 23.29
N LEU A 430 -10.47 -0.19 23.23
CA LEU A 430 -10.97 -1.46 22.70
C LEU A 430 -11.77 -1.16 21.43
N GLN A 431 -11.44 -1.82 20.34
CA GLN A 431 -12.16 -1.65 19.07
C GLN A 431 -12.54 -3.01 18.51
N PHE A 432 -13.80 -3.15 18.17
CA PHE A 432 -14.31 -4.25 17.35
C PHE A 432 -14.67 -3.70 15.98
N SER A 433 -14.27 -4.39 14.91
CA SER A 433 -14.69 -4.08 13.56
C SER A 433 -15.09 -5.33 12.80
N TYR A 434 -16.17 -5.23 12.04
CA TYR A 434 -16.66 -6.23 11.11
C TYR A 434 -16.82 -5.59 9.74
N LEU A 435 -16.39 -6.29 8.70
CA LEU A 435 -16.48 -5.81 7.32
C LEU A 435 -16.75 -6.97 6.36
N SER A 436 -17.69 -6.78 5.45
CA SER A 436 -17.89 -7.63 4.28
C SER A 436 -17.52 -6.84 3.01
N TYR A 437 -16.70 -7.42 2.14
CA TYR A 437 -16.28 -6.79 0.90
C TYR A 437 -15.92 -7.81 -0.19
N LYS A 438 -15.88 -7.36 -1.45
CA LYS A 438 -15.45 -8.18 -2.58
C LYS A 438 -14.06 -7.81 -3.09
N THR A 439 -13.34 -8.84 -3.53
CA THR A 439 -12.09 -8.71 -4.31
C THR A 439 -12.36 -9.24 -5.73
N TYR A 440 -11.94 -8.49 -6.74
CA TYR A 440 -12.14 -8.83 -8.15
C TYR A 440 -10.85 -9.39 -8.76
N PRO A 441 -10.94 -10.40 -9.65
CA PRO A 441 -9.80 -10.84 -10.42
C PRO A 441 -9.25 -9.70 -11.30
N SER A 442 -7.97 -9.75 -11.63
CA SER A 442 -7.38 -8.79 -12.58
C SER A 442 -7.90 -9.05 -13.99
N TYR A 443 -8.00 -7.99 -14.82
CA TYR A 443 -8.43 -8.16 -16.21
C TYR A 443 -7.50 -9.07 -17.00
N TRP A 444 -6.23 -9.12 -16.65
CA TRP A 444 -5.27 -10.05 -17.20
C TRP A 444 -5.67 -11.51 -16.94
N THR A 445 -5.99 -11.86 -15.69
CA THR A 445 -6.34 -13.25 -15.35
C THR A 445 -7.69 -13.69 -15.89
N LEU A 446 -8.57 -12.73 -16.23
CA LEU A 446 -9.89 -12.98 -16.84
C LEU A 446 -9.85 -13.20 -18.36
N GLN A 447 -8.68 -13.03 -19.00
CA GLN A 447 -8.54 -13.27 -20.41
C GLN A 447 -8.37 -14.75 -20.70
N ASP A 448 -8.72 -15.19 -21.89
CA ASP A 448 -8.38 -16.50 -22.42
C ASP A 448 -7.02 -16.41 -23.12
N TYR A 449 -5.96 -16.37 -22.32
CA TYR A 449 -4.59 -16.29 -22.83
C TYR A 449 -3.80 -17.56 -22.55
N VAL A 450 -2.79 -17.78 -23.37
CA VAL A 450 -1.75 -18.78 -23.15
C VAL A 450 -0.40 -18.08 -23.14
N SER A 451 0.42 -18.34 -22.12
CA SER A 451 1.79 -17.85 -22.03
C SER A 451 2.72 -19.03 -21.75
N TYR A 452 3.80 -19.10 -22.50
CA TYR A 452 4.78 -20.18 -22.41
C TYR A 452 5.99 -19.69 -21.63
N ASN A 453 6.37 -20.43 -20.56
CA ASN A 453 7.62 -20.18 -19.84
C ASN A 453 8.75 -21.01 -20.48
N ASP A 454 8.43 -22.25 -20.86
CA ASP A 454 9.26 -23.19 -21.61
C ASP A 454 8.37 -24.25 -22.29
N GLU A 455 8.96 -25.35 -22.81
CA GLU A 455 8.22 -26.44 -23.46
C GLU A 455 7.35 -27.24 -22.47
N TYR A 456 7.73 -27.29 -21.19
CA TYR A 456 7.03 -28.00 -20.11
C TYR A 456 6.00 -27.13 -19.38
N SER A 457 6.33 -25.86 -19.12
CA SER A 457 5.56 -24.99 -18.24
C SER A 457 4.75 -23.96 -19.02
N VAL A 458 3.43 -24.00 -18.86
CA VAL A 458 2.47 -23.15 -19.55
C VAL A 458 1.51 -22.48 -18.56
N SER A 459 1.20 -21.21 -18.78
CA SER A 459 0.23 -20.44 -17.98
C SER A 459 -1.00 -20.11 -18.81
N TYR A 460 -2.19 -20.33 -18.21
CA TYR A 460 -3.47 -20.01 -18.83
C TYR A 460 -4.20 -18.94 -18.03
N GLY A 461 -4.89 -18.07 -18.74
CA GLY A 461 -5.91 -17.23 -18.16
C GLY A 461 -7.17 -18.01 -17.79
N ASN A 462 -8.14 -17.37 -17.13
CA ASN A 462 -9.38 -18.01 -16.72
C ASN A 462 -10.58 -17.03 -16.77
N PRO A 463 -11.30 -16.96 -17.90
CA PRO A 463 -12.49 -16.12 -18.03
C PRO A 463 -13.63 -16.48 -17.07
N ALA A 464 -13.62 -17.70 -16.51
CA ALA A 464 -14.65 -18.18 -15.59
C ALA A 464 -14.42 -17.78 -14.12
N LEU A 465 -13.37 -16.98 -13.84
CA LEU A 465 -13.10 -16.51 -12.46
C LEU A 465 -14.25 -15.64 -11.92
N ARG A 466 -14.61 -15.91 -10.68
CA ARG A 466 -15.61 -15.15 -9.94
C ARG A 466 -14.96 -14.27 -8.90
N PRO A 467 -15.56 -13.10 -8.58
CA PRO A 467 -15.12 -12.28 -7.47
C PRO A 467 -15.22 -13.03 -6.13
N SER A 468 -14.21 -12.85 -5.28
CA SER A 468 -14.18 -13.40 -3.92
C SER A 468 -14.94 -12.50 -2.95
N LEU A 469 -15.80 -13.08 -2.11
CA LEU A 469 -16.51 -12.39 -1.02
C LEU A 469 -15.81 -12.67 0.30
N THR A 470 -15.24 -11.63 0.91
CA THR A 470 -14.53 -11.71 2.19
C THR A 470 -15.36 -11.11 3.32
N ASN A 471 -15.48 -11.86 4.41
CA ASN A 471 -16.00 -11.40 5.70
C ASN A 471 -14.84 -11.38 6.70
N SER A 472 -14.64 -10.26 7.38
CA SER A 472 -13.53 -10.05 8.32
C SER A 472 -14.04 -9.46 9.62
N ALA A 473 -13.57 -10.01 10.74
CA ALA A 473 -13.83 -9.50 12.08
C ALA A 473 -12.49 -9.28 12.80
N ASN A 474 -12.34 -8.11 13.44
CA ASN A 474 -11.14 -7.75 14.18
C ASN A 474 -11.50 -7.24 15.57
N LEU A 475 -10.81 -7.72 16.58
CA LEU A 475 -10.86 -7.21 17.95
C LEU A 475 -9.47 -6.69 18.31
N ILE A 476 -9.37 -5.40 18.60
CA ILE A 476 -8.11 -4.70 18.84
C ILE A 476 -8.18 -4.05 20.22
N TYR A 477 -7.14 -4.28 21.00
CA TYR A 477 -6.92 -3.59 22.27
C TYR A 477 -5.62 -2.79 22.21
N VAL A 478 -5.71 -1.47 22.43
CA VAL A 478 -4.54 -0.57 22.48
C VAL A 478 -4.38 -0.03 23.90
N TYR A 479 -3.19 -0.25 24.46
CA TYR A 479 -2.81 0.24 25.78
C TYR A 479 -1.74 1.33 25.68
N LYS A 480 -1.95 2.44 26.42
CA LYS A 480 -1.04 3.60 26.44
C LYS A 480 -0.68 4.14 25.05
N SER A 481 -1.57 4.02 24.07
CA SER A 481 -1.37 4.43 22.67
C SER A 481 -0.16 3.75 21.97
N LYS A 482 0.39 2.68 22.53
CA LYS A 482 1.64 2.04 22.10
C LYS A 482 1.50 0.52 21.94
N TYR A 483 1.04 -0.17 22.99
CA TYR A 483 0.92 -1.63 22.98
C TYR A 483 -0.37 -2.01 22.29
N MET A 484 -0.30 -2.89 21.31
CA MET A 484 -1.48 -3.36 20.58
C MET A 484 -1.57 -4.88 20.65
N PHE A 485 -2.76 -5.37 20.96
CA PHE A 485 -3.12 -6.78 20.91
C PHE A 485 -4.33 -6.91 20.00
N GLN A 486 -4.26 -7.84 19.08
CA GLN A 486 -5.29 -8.02 18.06
C GLN A 486 -5.62 -9.48 17.87
N VAL A 487 -6.89 -9.76 17.71
CA VAL A 487 -7.42 -11.04 17.22
C VAL A 487 -8.20 -10.74 15.96
N SER A 488 -7.84 -11.38 14.86
CA SER A 488 -8.48 -11.21 13.56
C SER A 488 -8.94 -12.56 13.02
N TYR A 489 -10.11 -12.56 12.44
CA TYR A 489 -10.62 -13.70 11.68
C TYR A 489 -11.15 -13.20 10.34
N TYR A 490 -10.78 -13.86 9.26
CA TYR A 490 -11.43 -13.65 7.99
C TYR A 490 -11.73 -14.95 7.26
N MET A 491 -12.77 -14.91 6.42
CA MET A 491 -13.15 -15.98 5.53
C MET A 491 -13.50 -15.37 4.16
N ALA A 492 -12.79 -15.80 3.14
CA ALA A 492 -12.96 -15.39 1.74
C ALA A 492 -13.54 -16.54 0.94
N ASN A 493 -14.82 -16.46 0.58
CA ASN A 493 -15.49 -17.42 -0.30
C ASN A 493 -15.14 -17.12 -1.74
N ASP A 494 -15.15 -18.13 -2.61
CA ASP A 494 -14.69 -18.04 -4.00
C ASP A 494 -13.28 -17.44 -4.10
N PHE A 495 -12.42 -17.71 -3.10
CA PHE A 495 -11.04 -17.20 -3.06
C PHE A 495 -10.27 -17.71 -4.28
N PHE A 496 -9.59 -16.82 -4.98
CA PHE A 496 -8.84 -17.18 -6.19
C PHE A 496 -7.35 -16.89 -6.04
N PHE A 497 -6.53 -17.80 -6.54
CA PHE A 497 -5.07 -17.68 -6.59
C PHE A 497 -4.51 -18.63 -7.65
N ILE A 498 -3.26 -18.37 -8.06
CA ILE A 498 -2.57 -19.20 -9.05
C ILE A 498 -2.02 -20.46 -8.38
N GLN A 499 -2.19 -21.60 -9.04
CA GLN A 499 -1.59 -22.88 -8.66
C GLN A 499 -1.10 -23.60 -9.91
N SER A 500 -0.03 -24.39 -9.77
CA SER A 500 0.53 -25.21 -10.84
C SER A 500 0.07 -26.66 -10.70
N TYR A 501 -0.43 -27.22 -11.79
CA TYR A 501 -1.01 -28.55 -11.91
C TYR A 501 -0.24 -29.38 -12.92
N GLN A 502 0.21 -30.59 -12.55
CA GLN A 502 0.80 -31.59 -13.44
C GLN A 502 -0.31 -32.37 -14.11
N SER A 503 -0.45 -32.24 -15.43
CA SER A 503 -1.51 -32.92 -16.18
C SER A 503 -1.27 -34.44 -16.22
N PRO A 504 -2.27 -35.29 -15.93
CA PRO A 504 -2.11 -36.73 -16.02
C PRO A 504 -2.12 -37.25 -17.47
N ASP A 505 -2.57 -36.43 -18.44
CA ASP A 505 -2.76 -36.80 -19.83
C ASP A 505 -1.62 -36.36 -20.74
N GLU A 506 -0.96 -35.24 -20.38
CA GLU A 506 0.14 -34.61 -21.12
C GLU A 506 1.29 -34.27 -20.20
N LEU A 507 2.51 -34.33 -20.70
CA LEU A 507 3.71 -33.93 -19.94
C LEU A 507 3.82 -32.39 -19.90
N LYS A 508 2.89 -31.75 -19.18
CA LYS A 508 2.79 -30.31 -19.02
C LYS A 508 2.51 -29.90 -17.58
N LEU A 509 3.21 -28.89 -17.14
CA LEU A 509 2.95 -28.16 -15.91
C LEU A 509 2.11 -26.93 -16.21
N ILE A 510 0.84 -26.97 -15.82
CA ILE A 510 -0.17 -25.95 -16.12
C ILE A 510 -0.32 -25.03 -14.92
N SER A 511 0.00 -23.75 -15.10
CA SER A 511 -0.27 -22.71 -14.10
C SER A 511 -1.56 -21.97 -14.45
N LYS A 512 -2.54 -21.98 -13.54
CA LYS A 512 -3.84 -21.34 -13.75
C LYS A 512 -4.37 -20.76 -12.44
N THR A 513 -4.92 -19.56 -12.53
CA THR A 513 -5.70 -18.98 -11.42
C THR A 513 -7.08 -19.60 -11.39
N THR A 514 -7.49 -20.17 -10.25
CA THR A 514 -8.81 -20.81 -10.08
C THR A 514 -9.45 -20.35 -8.79
N ASN A 515 -10.79 -20.39 -8.73
CA ASN A 515 -11.50 -20.18 -7.47
C ASN A 515 -11.41 -21.43 -6.59
N SER A 516 -11.22 -21.22 -5.31
CA SER A 516 -11.39 -22.24 -4.24
C SER A 516 -12.70 -22.00 -3.50
N ASN A 517 -13.24 -23.02 -2.83
CA ASN A 517 -14.46 -22.86 -2.02
C ASN A 517 -14.29 -21.73 -1.03
N TYR A 518 -13.20 -21.77 -0.25
CA TYR A 518 -12.81 -20.67 0.63
C TYR A 518 -11.34 -20.72 1.06
N CYS A 519 -10.86 -19.56 1.48
CA CYS A 519 -9.70 -19.39 2.34
C CYS A 519 -10.14 -18.74 3.65
N ALA A 520 -9.69 -19.24 4.80
CA ALA A 520 -9.97 -18.64 6.10
C ALA A 520 -8.67 -18.50 6.90
N SER A 521 -8.58 -17.47 7.74
CA SER A 521 -7.46 -17.27 8.66
C SER A 521 -7.93 -16.77 10.01
N LEU A 522 -7.27 -17.26 11.05
CA LEU A 522 -7.34 -16.76 12.42
C LEU A 522 -5.96 -16.28 12.82
N ASP A 523 -5.83 -15.02 13.23
CA ASP A 523 -4.57 -14.36 13.56
C ASP A 523 -4.61 -13.77 14.96
N PHE A 524 -3.51 -13.95 15.72
CA PHE A 524 -3.25 -13.34 17.01
C PHE A 524 -1.98 -12.50 16.87
N THR A 525 -2.10 -11.19 16.95
CA THR A 525 -0.97 -10.27 16.81
C THR A 525 -0.75 -9.45 18.08
N ALA A 526 0.51 -9.30 18.48
CA ALA A 526 0.95 -8.40 19.53
C ALA A 526 2.02 -7.45 18.98
N VAL A 527 1.84 -6.15 19.20
CA VAL A 527 2.84 -5.11 18.90
C VAL A 527 3.30 -4.50 20.22
N ILE A 528 4.58 -4.66 20.50
CA ILE A 528 5.20 -4.31 21.79
C ILE A 528 6.38 -3.36 21.54
N PRO A 529 6.15 -2.04 21.53
CA PRO A 529 7.23 -1.07 21.42
C PRO A 529 7.92 -0.89 22.76
N PHE A 530 9.25 -0.78 22.74
CA PHE A 530 10.03 -0.39 23.89
C PHE A 530 11.22 0.50 23.49
N SER A 531 11.78 1.23 24.44
CA SER A 531 12.91 2.11 24.20
C SER A 531 13.92 1.99 25.33
N ILE A 532 15.21 2.04 25.01
CA ILE A 532 16.31 2.12 25.97
C ILE A 532 16.91 3.51 25.89
N GLY A 533 16.58 4.33 26.89
CA GLY A 533 16.92 5.75 26.88
C GLY A 533 16.38 6.47 25.64
N LYS A 534 17.21 7.36 25.09
CA LYS A 534 16.93 8.03 23.78
C LYS A 534 17.68 7.39 22.62
N VAL A 535 18.45 6.34 22.88
CA VAL A 535 19.37 5.73 21.91
C VAL A 535 18.66 4.67 21.08
N LEU A 536 17.95 3.75 21.70
CA LEU A 536 17.28 2.64 21.02
C LEU A 536 15.75 2.76 21.12
N SER A 537 15.07 2.66 20.00
CA SER A 537 13.62 2.46 19.90
C SER A 537 13.35 1.21 19.11
N THR A 538 12.60 0.28 19.68
CA THR A 538 12.26 -1.01 19.06
C THR A 538 10.74 -1.16 18.97
N ASN A 539 10.23 -1.62 17.83
CA ASN A 539 8.89 -2.13 17.67
C ASN A 539 8.97 -3.64 17.40
N LEU A 540 8.54 -4.44 18.37
CA LEU A 540 8.44 -5.89 18.24
C LEU A 540 7.04 -6.26 17.81
N THR A 541 6.91 -7.00 16.71
CA THR A 541 5.64 -7.58 16.23
C THR A 541 5.73 -9.10 16.29
N LEU A 542 4.77 -9.70 16.95
CA LEU A 542 4.59 -11.14 17.08
C LEU A 542 3.22 -11.47 16.49
N SER A 543 3.14 -12.35 15.49
CA SER A 543 1.88 -12.81 14.94
C SER A 543 1.89 -14.32 14.82
N ALA A 544 0.88 -14.97 15.37
CA ALA A 544 0.61 -16.39 15.20
C ALA A 544 -0.71 -16.52 14.45
N TYR A 545 -0.68 -17.17 13.29
CA TYR A 545 -1.86 -17.26 12.44
C TYR A 545 -2.05 -18.68 11.89
N SER A 546 -3.33 -19.04 11.71
CA SER A 546 -3.75 -20.30 11.11
C SER A 546 -4.42 -20.00 9.79
N GLU A 547 -3.93 -20.58 8.71
CA GLU A 547 -4.54 -20.49 7.39
C GLU A 547 -5.17 -21.81 7.01
N ARG A 548 -6.40 -21.76 6.48
CA ARG A 548 -7.13 -22.90 5.98
C ARG A 548 -7.58 -22.67 4.56
N TYR A 549 -7.28 -23.62 3.68
CA TYR A 549 -7.69 -23.61 2.28
C TYR A 549 -8.55 -24.84 2.00
N LYS A 550 -9.72 -24.64 1.38
CA LYS A 550 -10.61 -25.72 0.96
C LYS A 550 -10.96 -25.55 -0.51
N ASN A 551 -10.79 -26.62 -1.26
CA ASN A 551 -11.32 -26.77 -2.63
C ASN A 551 -11.87 -28.19 -2.77
N ASP A 552 -13.11 -28.31 -3.25
CA ASP A 552 -13.77 -29.61 -3.46
C ASP A 552 -13.44 -30.20 -4.84
N ASP A 553 -13.03 -29.37 -5.79
CA ASP A 553 -12.67 -29.78 -7.15
C ASP A 553 -11.67 -28.81 -7.78
N TRP A 554 -10.37 -29.11 -7.63
CA TRP A 554 -9.29 -28.41 -8.32
C TRP A 554 -8.64 -29.39 -9.30
N PHE A 555 -9.01 -29.34 -10.56
CA PHE A 555 -8.61 -30.33 -11.58
C PHE A 555 -8.85 -31.78 -11.15
N GLY A 556 -10.01 -32.07 -10.55
CA GLY A 556 -10.34 -33.40 -9.99
C GLY A 556 -9.69 -33.71 -8.63
N ILE A 557 -8.93 -32.80 -8.04
CA ILE A 557 -8.26 -32.97 -6.74
C ILE A 557 -8.99 -32.15 -5.69
N ALA A 558 -9.55 -32.81 -4.66
CA ALA A 558 -10.12 -32.15 -3.50
C ALA A 558 -9.05 -31.95 -2.42
N TYR A 559 -9.04 -30.80 -1.75
CA TYR A 559 -8.18 -30.54 -0.60
C TYR A 559 -8.89 -29.71 0.48
N ASN A 560 -8.51 -29.99 1.73
CA ASN A 560 -8.92 -29.21 2.90
C ASN A 560 -7.75 -29.23 3.89
N ARG A 561 -6.91 -28.20 3.81
CA ARG A 561 -5.64 -28.13 4.54
C ARG A 561 -5.64 -26.94 5.49
N ASN A 562 -5.00 -27.12 6.63
CA ASN A 562 -4.83 -26.10 7.66
C ASN A 562 -3.39 -26.11 8.20
N LYS A 563 -2.80 -24.93 8.44
CA LYS A 563 -1.45 -24.80 9.01
C LYS A 563 -1.34 -23.57 9.88
N TRP A 564 -0.68 -23.74 11.03
CA TRP A 564 -0.27 -22.63 11.87
C TRP A 564 1.11 -22.13 11.45
N SER A 565 1.27 -20.82 11.48
CA SER A 565 2.54 -20.15 11.17
C SER A 565 2.77 -19.00 12.16
N VAL A 566 4.03 -18.63 12.35
CA VAL A 566 4.44 -17.53 13.24
C VAL A 566 5.30 -16.56 12.47
N LEU A 567 4.97 -15.29 12.56
CA LEU A 567 5.78 -14.17 12.09
C LEU A 567 6.34 -13.41 13.28
N LEU A 568 7.64 -13.24 13.30
CA LEU A 568 8.39 -12.42 14.25
C LEU A 568 9.05 -11.28 13.48
N MET A 569 8.88 -10.04 13.92
CA MET A 569 9.53 -8.88 13.32
C MET A 569 10.01 -7.93 14.42
N ALA A 570 11.25 -7.49 14.33
CA ALA A 570 11.83 -6.47 15.20
C ALA A 570 12.35 -5.31 14.34
N ASN A 571 11.71 -4.16 14.45
CA ASN A 571 12.16 -2.92 13.81
C ASN A 571 12.87 -2.07 14.86
N ASN A 572 14.18 -1.88 14.69
CA ASN A 572 15.04 -1.20 15.63
C ASN A 572 15.58 0.08 15.01
N THR A 573 15.39 1.20 15.70
CA THR A 573 16.01 2.48 15.34
C THR A 573 17.01 2.87 16.42
N VAL A 574 18.28 2.99 16.04
CA VAL A 574 19.37 3.41 16.91
C VAL A 574 19.76 4.84 16.57
N ARG A 575 19.65 5.75 17.51
CA ARG A 575 20.08 7.14 17.36
C ARG A 575 21.55 7.26 17.79
N ILE A 576 22.45 7.43 16.82
CA ILE A 576 23.90 7.53 17.06
C ILE A 576 24.25 8.94 17.56
N SER A 577 23.68 9.97 16.92
CA SER A 577 23.95 11.37 17.25
C SER A 577 22.75 12.25 16.90
N GLU A 578 22.58 13.34 17.68
CA GLU A 578 21.57 14.38 17.41
C GLU A 578 22.16 15.55 16.60
N LYS A 579 23.46 15.80 16.72
CA LYS A 579 24.18 16.87 16.00
C LYS A 579 25.59 16.41 15.65
N PRO A 580 25.86 15.95 14.40
CA PRO A 580 24.92 15.78 13.30
C PRO A 580 23.87 14.69 13.58
N LYS A 581 22.69 14.80 12.97
CA LYS A 581 21.61 13.81 13.13
C LYS A 581 21.96 12.55 12.35
N ILE A 582 22.37 11.50 13.07
CA ILE A 582 22.73 10.19 12.52
C ILE A 582 21.92 9.11 13.20
N SER A 583 21.30 8.23 12.41
CA SER A 583 20.55 7.09 12.90
C SER A 583 20.84 5.83 12.08
N LEU A 584 20.72 4.68 12.75
CA LEU A 584 20.68 3.37 12.11
C LEU A 584 19.29 2.80 12.27
N ASN A 585 18.85 2.04 11.26
CA ASN A 585 17.64 1.23 11.30
C ASN A 585 18.05 -0.22 11.03
N ILE A 586 17.59 -1.16 11.86
CA ILE A 586 17.85 -2.59 11.70
C ILE A 586 16.50 -3.29 11.83
N VAL A 587 16.09 -3.98 10.78
CA VAL A 587 14.86 -4.76 10.75
C VAL A 587 15.23 -6.22 10.64
N ALA A 588 14.80 -7.02 11.61
CA ALA A 588 14.94 -8.47 11.59
C ALA A 588 13.55 -9.09 11.48
N SER A 589 13.37 -10.03 10.57
CA SER A 589 12.12 -10.76 10.40
C SER A 589 12.35 -12.26 10.24
N TYR A 590 11.45 -13.06 10.78
CA TYR A 590 11.40 -14.50 10.65
C TYR A 590 9.96 -14.97 10.49
N CYS A 591 9.71 -15.81 9.52
CA CYS A 591 8.43 -16.46 9.30
C CYS A 591 8.63 -17.98 9.20
N THR A 592 7.90 -18.73 10.02
CA THR A 592 7.89 -20.20 9.95
C THR A 592 7.30 -20.69 8.61
N PRO A 593 7.47 -21.96 8.23
CA PRO A 593 6.85 -22.50 7.04
C PRO A 593 5.34 -22.28 7.00
N ARG A 594 4.83 -21.87 5.84
CA ARG A 594 3.44 -21.54 5.54
C ARG A 594 2.84 -22.53 4.54
N MET A 595 1.60 -22.30 4.18
CA MET A 595 0.90 -23.12 3.19
C MET A 595 0.01 -22.20 2.33
N GLN A 596 -0.16 -22.56 1.05
CA GLN A 596 -1.14 -21.95 0.17
C GLN A 596 -1.74 -23.03 -0.75
N GLY A 597 -3.01 -23.35 -0.55
CA GLY A 597 -3.64 -24.47 -1.26
C GLY A 597 -2.92 -25.80 -1.00
N ILE A 598 -2.40 -26.42 -2.07
CA ILE A 598 -1.60 -27.64 -1.98
C ILE A 598 -0.09 -27.37 -1.80
N MET A 599 0.36 -26.14 -1.90
CA MET A 599 1.75 -25.74 -1.81
C MET A 599 2.19 -25.57 -0.35
N ASP A 600 3.31 -26.15 0.02
CA ASP A 600 4.04 -25.89 1.26
C ASP A 600 5.16 -24.89 0.97
N LEU A 601 5.11 -23.73 1.64
CA LEU A 601 6.08 -22.65 1.51
C LEU A 601 7.12 -22.77 2.62
N GLY A 602 8.38 -22.69 2.30
CA GLY A 602 9.51 -22.76 3.25
C GLY A 602 9.50 -21.62 4.26
N GLN A 603 10.34 -21.76 5.28
CA GLN A 603 10.61 -20.66 6.22
C GLN A 603 11.32 -19.51 5.48
N MET A 604 11.13 -18.29 5.98
CA MET A 604 11.82 -17.11 5.46
C MET A 604 12.35 -16.27 6.63
N TRP A 605 13.56 -15.76 6.49
CA TRP A 605 14.09 -14.78 7.42
C TRP A 605 14.96 -13.77 6.67
N CYS A 606 15.06 -12.58 7.20
CA CYS A 606 16.00 -11.58 6.68
C CYS A 606 16.40 -10.58 7.76
N ILE A 607 17.54 -9.96 7.55
CA ILE A 607 18.00 -8.81 8.33
C ILE A 607 18.35 -7.70 7.33
N ASP A 608 17.65 -6.58 7.49
CA ASP A 608 17.89 -5.33 6.77
C ASP A 608 18.60 -4.35 7.68
N ALA A 609 19.55 -3.59 7.14
CA ALA A 609 20.22 -2.52 7.86
C ALA A 609 20.26 -1.25 7.03
N GLY A 610 20.10 -0.10 7.67
CA GLY A 610 20.18 1.19 7.03
C GLY A 610 20.82 2.23 7.93
N ALA A 611 21.49 3.20 7.32
CA ALA A 611 22.04 4.38 8.00
C ALA A 611 21.50 5.63 7.33
N LYS A 612 21.18 6.64 8.14
CA LYS A 612 20.68 7.91 7.66
C LYS A 612 21.43 9.04 8.34
N TRP A 613 21.97 9.95 7.54
CA TRP A 613 22.64 11.16 7.97
C TRP A 613 21.91 12.38 7.45
N THR A 614 21.37 13.17 8.39
CA THR A 614 20.67 14.43 8.07
C THR A 614 21.54 15.61 8.50
N PHE A 615 21.84 16.51 7.57
CA PHE A 615 22.75 17.64 7.75
C PHE A 615 22.24 18.92 7.06
N ASN A 616 23.03 19.97 7.06
CA ASN A 616 22.68 21.28 6.49
C ASN A 616 21.32 21.79 6.99
N LYS A 617 21.17 21.91 8.32
CA LYS A 617 19.89 22.35 8.96
C LYS A 617 18.68 21.52 8.54
N ASN A 618 18.86 20.21 8.41
CA ASN A 618 17.86 19.21 7.94
C ASN A 618 17.44 19.36 6.48
N LYS A 619 18.20 20.07 5.66
CA LYS A 619 17.92 20.20 4.22
C LYS A 619 18.45 19.03 3.41
N CYS A 620 19.55 18.43 3.83
CA CYS A 620 20.20 17.33 3.13
C CYS A 620 20.05 16.04 3.92
N VAL A 621 19.71 14.95 3.24
CA VAL A 621 19.64 13.61 3.80
C VAL A 621 20.46 12.68 2.91
N LEU A 622 21.46 12.01 3.49
CA LEU A 622 22.20 10.92 2.86
C LEU A 622 21.75 9.62 3.53
N SER A 623 21.39 8.63 2.73
CA SER A 623 20.94 7.32 3.20
C SER A 623 21.76 6.20 2.57
N PHE A 624 22.09 5.21 3.39
CA PHE A 624 22.66 3.93 3.00
C PHE A 624 21.71 2.83 3.45
N GLN A 625 21.52 1.82 2.64
CA GLN A 625 20.63 0.71 2.93
C GLN A 625 21.22 -0.60 2.40
N CYS A 626 21.11 -1.66 3.20
CA CYS A 626 21.41 -3.03 2.82
C CYS A 626 20.19 -3.87 3.21
N ASN A 627 19.43 -4.32 2.23
CA ASN A 627 18.34 -5.28 2.44
C ASN A 627 18.87 -6.68 2.28
N ASP A 628 18.29 -7.63 3.04
CA ASP A 628 18.66 -9.04 3.07
C ASP A 628 20.18 -9.25 3.14
N MET A 629 20.79 -8.67 4.18
CA MET A 629 22.24 -8.62 4.38
C MET A 629 22.94 -9.99 4.23
N PHE A 630 22.23 -11.07 4.55
CA PHE A 630 22.76 -12.44 4.58
C PHE A 630 22.33 -13.31 3.39
N GLU A 631 21.61 -12.75 2.39
CA GLU A 631 21.02 -13.50 1.27
C GLU A 631 20.16 -14.68 1.73
N SER A 632 19.38 -14.48 2.75
CA SER A 632 18.58 -15.52 3.41
C SER A 632 17.14 -15.58 2.94
N GLN A 633 16.69 -14.55 2.24
CA GLN A 633 15.32 -14.42 1.75
C GLN A 633 15.19 -15.07 0.37
N TYR A 634 14.91 -16.35 0.33
CA TYR A 634 14.53 -17.04 -0.91
C TYR A 634 13.23 -17.82 -0.68
N SER A 635 12.51 -18.09 -1.76
CA SER A 635 11.24 -18.79 -1.71
C SER A 635 11.42 -20.23 -2.13
N SER A 636 11.19 -21.17 -1.20
CA SER A 636 11.12 -22.61 -1.49
C SER A 636 9.67 -23.05 -1.42
N ILE A 637 9.19 -23.66 -2.48
CA ILE A 637 7.81 -24.16 -2.62
C ILE A 637 7.89 -25.66 -2.86
N LYS A 638 7.15 -26.44 -2.07
CA LYS A 638 7.04 -27.88 -2.24
C LYS A 638 5.58 -28.27 -2.42
N VAL A 639 5.33 -29.11 -3.40
CA VAL A 639 4.02 -29.74 -3.60
C VAL A 639 4.19 -31.24 -3.41
N ARG A 640 3.42 -31.79 -2.46
CA ARG A 640 3.37 -33.22 -2.13
C ARG A 640 1.93 -33.56 -1.79
N TYR A 641 1.09 -33.52 -2.80
CA TYR A 641 -0.34 -33.73 -2.59
C TYR A 641 -0.97 -34.48 -3.76
N ALA A 642 -1.69 -35.57 -3.46
CA ALA A 642 -2.21 -36.49 -4.47
C ALA A 642 -1.08 -36.90 -5.47
N ASN A 643 -1.32 -36.80 -6.77
CA ASN A 643 -0.34 -37.14 -7.83
C ASN A 643 0.55 -35.93 -8.22
N GLN A 644 0.57 -34.87 -7.41
CA GLN A 644 1.36 -33.67 -7.69
C GLN A 644 2.66 -33.69 -6.89
N TYR A 645 3.78 -33.64 -7.57
CA TYR A 645 5.10 -33.63 -6.94
C TYR A 645 6.01 -32.62 -7.62
N GLN A 646 6.29 -31.51 -6.92
CA GLN A 646 7.14 -30.43 -7.39
C GLN A 646 8.00 -29.87 -6.27
N ASP A 647 9.24 -29.54 -6.56
CA ASP A 647 10.11 -28.69 -5.76
C ASP A 647 10.49 -27.48 -6.61
N MET A 648 10.22 -26.29 -6.12
CA MET A 648 10.55 -25.04 -6.79
C MET A 648 11.28 -24.11 -5.84
N ASP A 649 12.48 -23.74 -6.20
CA ASP A 649 13.28 -22.76 -5.48
C ASP A 649 13.41 -21.49 -6.34
N GLN A 650 12.99 -20.34 -5.77
CA GLN A 650 13.03 -19.05 -6.44
C GLN A 650 13.97 -18.11 -5.71
N ASN A 651 15.04 -17.70 -6.39
CA ASN A 651 15.98 -16.72 -5.90
C ASN A 651 15.74 -15.37 -6.62
N PHE A 652 15.13 -14.44 -5.91
CA PHE A 652 14.90 -13.05 -6.37
C PHE A 652 16.12 -12.16 -6.13
N TYR A 653 17.23 -12.70 -5.62
CA TYR A 653 18.43 -11.94 -5.26
C TYR A 653 18.10 -10.71 -4.39
N PHE A 654 17.38 -10.92 -3.29
CA PHE A 654 16.85 -9.83 -2.46
C PHE A 654 17.93 -8.97 -1.80
N ARG A 655 19.19 -9.45 -1.70
CA ARG A 655 20.28 -8.62 -1.20
C ARG A 655 20.47 -7.40 -2.09
N LYS A 656 20.20 -6.23 -1.49
CA LYS A 656 20.20 -4.96 -2.19
C LYS A 656 20.98 -3.91 -1.40
N PHE A 657 21.96 -3.30 -2.02
CA PHE A 657 22.66 -2.12 -1.52
C PHE A 657 22.06 -0.88 -2.17
N ALA A 658 21.84 0.18 -1.38
CA ALA A 658 21.33 1.42 -1.91
C ALA A 658 22.02 2.63 -1.28
N VAL A 659 22.25 3.65 -2.09
CA VAL A 659 22.72 4.97 -1.66
C VAL A 659 21.76 6.01 -2.21
N GLY A 660 21.20 6.83 -1.33
CA GLY A 660 20.25 7.87 -1.69
C GLY A 660 20.66 9.23 -1.15
N PHE A 661 20.42 10.27 -1.94
CA PHE A 661 20.57 11.66 -1.54
C PHE A 661 19.28 12.42 -1.76
N THR A 662 18.84 13.18 -0.76
CA THR A 662 17.66 14.06 -0.85
C THR A 662 18.03 15.46 -0.41
N TYR A 663 17.67 16.45 -1.22
CA TYR A 663 17.75 17.88 -0.89
C TYR A 663 16.36 18.46 -0.75
N LYS A 664 16.05 19.00 0.45
CA LYS A 664 14.78 19.64 0.80
C LYS A 664 14.92 21.15 0.78
N PHE A 665 14.01 21.84 0.12
CA PHE A 665 13.94 23.29 0.14
C PHE A 665 12.59 23.77 0.65
N LYS A 666 12.64 24.91 1.36
CA LYS A 666 11.47 25.59 1.91
C LYS A 666 11.72 27.07 1.73
N GLY A 667 10.88 27.70 0.94
CA GLY A 667 10.99 29.14 0.69
C GLY A 667 9.61 29.76 0.63
N TYR A 668 9.32 30.73 1.20
CA TYR A 668 8.41 31.82 1.40
C TYR A 668 8.19 32.00 2.90
N LYS A 669 8.89 32.99 3.47
CA LYS A 669 8.47 33.61 4.72
C LYS A 669 7.48 34.68 4.31
N GLU A 670 6.27 34.63 4.82
CA GLU A 670 5.40 35.79 4.86
C GLU A 670 6.22 36.96 5.37
N ARG A 671 6.44 38.00 4.55
CA ARG A 671 6.88 39.27 5.08
C ARG A 671 5.74 39.69 6.02
N ASN A 672 6.05 39.77 7.33
CA ASN A 672 5.18 40.49 8.24
C ASN A 672 4.85 41.81 7.55
N LYS A 673 3.62 41.95 7.11
CA LYS A 673 3.07 43.26 6.79
C LYS A 673 3.12 43.96 8.14
N GLY A 674 4.10 44.86 8.31
CA GLY A 674 4.26 45.60 9.54
C GLY A 674 2.87 46.12 9.91
N ASN A 675 2.45 45.91 11.15
CA ASN A 675 1.26 46.53 11.66
C ASN A 675 1.39 48.03 11.37
N VAL A 676 0.58 48.52 10.47
CA VAL A 676 0.47 49.95 10.27
C VAL A 676 -0.10 50.46 11.59
N ASP A 677 0.68 51.27 12.30
CA ASP A 677 0.24 51.90 13.54
C ASP A 677 -0.92 52.85 13.22
N VAL A 678 -2.11 52.37 13.40
CA VAL A 678 -3.36 53.13 13.23
C VAL A 678 -3.84 53.80 14.54
N SER A 679 -3.01 53.77 15.59
CA SER A 679 -3.35 54.33 16.92
C SER A 679 -3.72 55.81 16.89
N ARG A 680 -3.25 56.54 15.87
CA ARG A 680 -3.56 57.96 15.64
C ARG A 680 -4.73 58.23 14.71
N PHE A 681 -5.36 57.21 14.11
CA PHE A 681 -6.43 57.39 13.10
C PHE A 681 -7.88 57.34 13.67
N GLY A 682 -8.03 57.30 14.99
CA GLY A 682 -9.36 57.35 15.62
C GLY A 682 -10.32 56.20 15.29
N ALA A 683 -9.85 55.17 14.63
CA ALA A 683 -10.65 53.97 14.32
C ALA A 683 -10.31 52.88 15.36
N GLY A 684 -10.94 52.97 16.55
CA GLY A 684 -10.75 52.00 17.61
C GLY A 684 -11.62 52.30 18.82
N LYS A 685 -12.86 51.92 18.75
CA LYS A 685 -13.66 51.46 19.92
C LYS A 685 -14.70 50.47 19.43
#